data_499f6aff352c68052860d9e76e46b7ce
#
_entry.id   499f6aff352c68052860d9e76e46b7ce
#
_cell.length_a   1.000
_cell.length_b   1.000
_cell.length_c   1.000
_cell.angle_alpha   90.00
_cell.angle_beta   90.00
_cell.angle_gamma   90.00
#
_symmetry.space_group_name_H-M   'P 1'
#
loop_
_entity.id
_entity.type
_entity.pdbx_description
1 polymer ?
#
loop_
_entity_poly.entity_id
_entity_poly.type
_entity_poly.pdbx_seq_one_letter_code
_entity_poly.pdbx_strand_id
1 'polypeptide(L)'
;DVYKRQVLSARVIALKGDLTDKQFEAVKNYLINPVESREAAMELPESLQLHADKPADIERVAGFIQWTHEEIARYHAKMGFAMSVADLVFCRDYFRDTEKRDPAVTELKVIDTYWSDHCRHTTFLTQLDTVDIEKGPLARAIESAWLEYVVARTEVYQERKKDMTLMDMATIGTKVLKKRGLVPDLDESEEINACSIEVPVEIDGKTETWLVQFKNETHNHPTEIEPFGGAATCLGGAIRDPLSGRAYVYQAMRVTGSGNPLTPFEDTLAGKLPQKKITVGAAQGYSSYGNQIGLSTGQVVELYDDGYTAKRMEIGAVIGASPKENVRRERPQAGDVIVLLGGRTGRDGCGGATGSSKAHDTSSIETCGAEVQKGNPPTERKLQRLFRNHDAARMIKRCNDFGAGGVCVAIGELADGLDIDLDAVPKKYDGLDGTELAISESQERMAVVLAAQDVEAFTALAAEENLEATPVAVVKDEPYLTMKWRGDTIVSLSRAFLDTNGVTQHAQAKIAAVNPKKNYRSAVPAELAGKPKPQALRENLARLPVCSQKGLVERFDSSIGAGTVLMPYAGKYQLTPEDAMCARIPVLKGETDTATAMSYGFIPALSRWSPFHGAAYAVTESLAKLAVIGAKPFTARLTMQEYFERLHDQPERWGKPAAALLGALTAQLHFNVPAIGGKDS
;
A
#
# COMPACT_ATOMS: atom_id res chain seq x y z
N ASP A 1 -32.82 -10.54 -2.19
CA ASP A 1 -31.81 -11.47 -2.66
C ASP A 1 -30.92 -10.79 -3.72
N VAL A 2 -30.13 -9.81 -3.26
CA VAL A 2 -29.30 -8.93 -4.10
C VAL A 2 -28.24 -9.74 -4.87
N TYR A 3 -27.78 -10.86 -4.31
CA TYR A 3 -26.73 -11.69 -4.88
C TYR A 3 -27.22 -12.73 -5.90
N LYS A 4 -28.53 -12.91 -6.06
CA LYS A 4 -29.10 -13.82 -7.08
C LYS A 4 -29.45 -13.11 -8.40
N ARG A 5 -29.29 -11.77 -8.46
CA ARG A 5 -29.55 -10.99 -9.65
C ARG A 5 -28.26 -10.41 -10.19
N GLN A 6 -27.82 -10.86 -11.34
CA GLN A 6 -26.66 -10.30 -12.03
C GLN A 6 -27.13 -9.28 -13.07
N VAL A 7 -26.43 -8.15 -13.11
CA VAL A 7 -26.57 -7.14 -14.16
C VAL A 7 -25.24 -7.05 -14.87
N LEU A 8 -25.20 -7.36 -16.14
CA LEU A 8 -24.05 -7.14 -17.00
C LEU A 8 -24.29 -5.89 -17.84
N SER A 9 -23.29 -5.05 -17.97
CA SER A 9 -23.31 -3.88 -18.82
C SER A 9 -22.35 -4.04 -20.00
N ALA A 10 -22.70 -3.52 -21.15
CA ALA A 10 -21.84 -3.45 -22.32
C ALA A 10 -21.79 -2.04 -22.85
N ARG A 11 -20.64 -1.64 -23.38
CA ARG A 11 -20.45 -0.36 -24.06
C ARG A 11 -20.42 -0.60 -25.55
N VAL A 12 -21.37 -0.03 -26.27
CA VAL A 12 -21.40 -0.05 -27.74
C VAL A 12 -20.62 1.15 -28.27
N ILE A 13 -19.63 0.90 -29.10
CA ILE A 13 -18.81 1.94 -29.74
C ILE A 13 -19.02 1.84 -31.24
N ALA A 14 -19.64 2.87 -31.85
CA ALA A 14 -19.82 2.95 -33.29
C ALA A 14 -18.61 3.65 -33.94
N LEU A 15 -17.96 2.98 -34.86
CA LEU A 15 -16.87 3.54 -35.66
C LEU A 15 -17.45 3.90 -37.04
N LYS A 16 -17.13 5.08 -37.55
CA LYS A 16 -17.53 5.54 -38.88
C LYS A 16 -16.31 5.91 -39.71
N GLY A 17 -16.13 5.27 -40.84
CA GLY A 17 -15.00 5.49 -41.76
C GLY A 17 -14.59 4.20 -42.45
N ASP A 18 -13.66 4.31 -43.40
CA ASP A 18 -13.08 3.17 -44.10
C ASP A 18 -11.89 2.66 -43.32
N LEU A 19 -12.09 1.66 -42.47
CA LEU A 19 -11.05 1.02 -41.69
C LEU A 19 -10.68 -0.32 -42.30
N THR A 20 -9.40 -0.56 -42.41
CA THR A 20 -8.88 -1.92 -42.69
C THR A 20 -9.05 -2.81 -41.46
N ASP A 21 -9.12 -4.14 -41.64
CA ASP A 21 -9.21 -5.10 -40.53
C ASP A 21 -8.08 -4.88 -39.51
N LYS A 22 -6.87 -4.63 -39.96
CA LYS A 22 -5.72 -4.33 -39.13
C LYS A 22 -5.91 -3.08 -38.25
N GLN A 23 -6.52 -2.04 -38.82
CA GLN A 23 -6.83 -0.81 -38.07
C GLN A 23 -7.96 -1.05 -37.07
N PHE A 24 -8.96 -1.82 -37.46
CA PHE A 24 -10.07 -2.20 -36.57
C PHE A 24 -9.56 -3.01 -35.36
N GLU A 25 -8.73 -4.03 -35.58
CA GLU A 25 -8.10 -4.80 -34.51
C GLU A 25 -7.19 -3.92 -33.62
N ALA A 26 -6.44 -2.97 -34.17
CA ALA A 26 -5.65 -2.03 -33.39
C ALA A 26 -6.53 -1.13 -32.50
N VAL A 27 -7.70 -0.70 -32.98
CA VAL A 27 -8.68 0.05 -32.17
C VAL A 27 -9.26 -0.81 -31.05
N LYS A 28 -9.62 -2.09 -31.34
CA LYS A 28 -10.09 -3.04 -30.33
C LYS A 28 -9.05 -3.23 -29.22
N ASN A 29 -7.81 -3.53 -29.59
CA ASN A 29 -6.71 -3.75 -28.64
C ASN A 29 -6.39 -2.50 -27.81
N TYR A 30 -6.60 -1.31 -28.35
CA TYR A 30 -6.47 -0.07 -27.58
C TYR A 30 -7.62 0.12 -26.58
N LEU A 31 -8.86 -0.18 -26.97
CA LEU A 31 -10.06 0.07 -26.17
C LEU A 31 -10.26 -1.01 -25.11
N ILE A 32 -10.05 -2.28 -25.46
CA ILE A 32 -10.28 -3.43 -24.58
C ILE A 32 -9.00 -3.72 -23.78
N ASN A 33 -9.08 -3.55 -22.48
CA ASN A 33 -8.09 -4.10 -21.56
C ASN A 33 -8.62 -5.47 -21.10
N PRO A 34 -7.95 -6.60 -21.41
CA PRO A 34 -8.46 -7.94 -21.11
C PRO A 34 -8.66 -8.21 -19.62
N VAL A 35 -8.05 -7.41 -18.75
CA VAL A 35 -8.21 -7.50 -17.29
C VAL A 35 -9.57 -6.97 -16.82
N GLU A 36 -10.11 -5.93 -17.47
CA GLU A 36 -11.36 -5.29 -17.06
C GLU A 36 -12.54 -5.56 -17.99
N SER A 37 -12.28 -5.87 -19.25
CA SER A 37 -13.30 -5.95 -20.27
C SER A 37 -12.99 -6.98 -21.35
N ARG A 38 -14.02 -7.41 -22.05
CA ARG A 38 -13.92 -8.30 -23.21
C ARG A 38 -14.89 -7.87 -24.29
N GLU A 39 -14.66 -8.34 -25.49
CA GLU A 39 -15.64 -8.19 -26.56
C GLU A 39 -16.93 -8.92 -26.18
N ALA A 40 -18.06 -8.26 -26.32
CA ALA A 40 -19.37 -8.81 -26.06
C ALA A 40 -20.04 -9.23 -27.37
N ALA A 41 -20.74 -10.36 -27.37
CA ALA A 41 -21.61 -10.73 -28.45
C ALA A 41 -22.79 -9.75 -28.57
N MET A 42 -23.27 -9.51 -29.77
CA MET A 42 -24.45 -8.65 -30.03
C MET A 42 -25.76 -9.39 -29.74
N GLU A 43 -25.72 -10.71 -29.68
CA GLU A 43 -26.83 -11.56 -29.35
C GLU A 43 -27.10 -11.56 -27.85
N LEU A 44 -28.36 -11.65 -27.47
CA LEU A 44 -28.74 -11.80 -26.07
C LEU A 44 -28.29 -13.17 -25.57
N PRO A 45 -27.60 -13.24 -24.42
CA PRO A 45 -27.25 -14.53 -23.83
C PRO A 45 -28.49 -15.27 -23.35
N GLU A 46 -28.52 -16.60 -23.54
CA GLU A 46 -29.61 -17.47 -23.06
C GLU A 46 -29.73 -17.47 -21.54
N SER A 47 -28.62 -17.29 -20.83
CA SER A 47 -28.54 -17.23 -19.37
C SER A 47 -27.45 -16.29 -18.92
N LEU A 48 -27.69 -15.57 -17.82
CA LEU A 48 -26.67 -14.79 -17.09
C LEU A 48 -26.02 -15.62 -15.98
N GLN A 49 -26.43 -16.88 -15.79
CA GLN A 49 -25.81 -17.76 -14.80
C GLN A 49 -24.42 -18.18 -15.29
N LEU A 50 -23.42 -17.85 -14.49
CA LEU A 50 -22.08 -18.38 -14.69
C LEU A 50 -22.06 -19.81 -14.11
N HIS A 51 -21.88 -20.79 -14.96
CA HIS A 51 -21.61 -22.16 -14.52
C HIS A 51 -20.15 -22.25 -14.12
N ALA A 52 -19.90 -22.50 -12.86
CA ALA A 52 -18.55 -22.77 -12.36
C ALA A 52 -18.44 -24.29 -12.09
N ASP A 53 -17.40 -24.89 -12.60
CA ASP A 53 -17.06 -26.28 -12.26
C ASP A 53 -16.71 -26.37 -10.78
N LYS A 54 -17.05 -27.52 -10.18
CA LYS A 54 -16.64 -27.79 -8.80
C LYS A 54 -15.12 -27.92 -8.77
N PRO A 55 -14.39 -27.09 -8.01
CA PRO A 55 -12.94 -27.18 -7.95
C PRO A 55 -12.49 -28.52 -7.35
N ALA A 56 -11.33 -29.01 -7.79
CA ALA A 56 -10.70 -30.21 -7.26
C ALA A 56 -10.27 -29.99 -5.80
N ASP A 57 -10.06 -31.07 -5.09
CA ASP A 57 -9.50 -31.03 -3.74
C ASP A 57 -8.03 -30.60 -3.79
N ILE A 58 -7.54 -30.02 -2.68
CA ILE A 58 -6.18 -29.50 -2.62
C ILE A 58 -5.16 -30.64 -2.58
N GLU A 59 -4.22 -30.62 -3.51
CA GLU A 59 -3.18 -31.65 -3.62
C GLU A 59 -2.05 -31.42 -2.59
N ARG A 60 -1.47 -32.52 -2.11
CA ARG A 60 -0.19 -32.53 -1.40
C ARG A 60 0.94 -32.72 -2.41
N VAL A 61 2.06 -32.02 -2.16
CA VAL A 61 3.24 -32.10 -3.03
C VAL A 61 4.03 -33.38 -2.69
N ALA A 62 3.66 -34.47 -3.29
CA ALA A 62 4.17 -35.82 -2.97
C ALA A 62 5.70 -35.89 -3.09
N GLY A 63 6.36 -36.41 -2.04
CA GLY A 63 7.80 -36.59 -1.96
C GLY A 63 8.61 -35.30 -1.71
N PHE A 64 7.96 -34.16 -1.50
CA PHE A 64 8.61 -32.86 -1.32
C PHE A 64 9.71 -32.85 -0.26
N ILE A 65 9.48 -33.51 0.87
CA ILE A 65 10.45 -33.59 1.96
C ILE A 65 11.74 -34.39 1.62
N GLN A 66 11.73 -35.10 0.52
CA GLN A 66 12.87 -35.91 0.04
C GLN A 66 13.57 -35.29 -1.17
N TRP A 67 13.01 -34.20 -1.73
CA TRP A 67 13.55 -33.59 -2.95
C TRP A 67 14.95 -33.04 -2.77
N THR A 68 15.75 -33.21 -3.80
CA THR A 68 17.06 -32.59 -3.93
C THR A 68 16.94 -31.08 -4.16
N HIS A 69 18.04 -30.37 -4.02
CA HIS A 69 18.10 -28.93 -4.32
C HIS A 69 17.68 -28.62 -5.77
N GLU A 70 18.05 -29.46 -6.73
CA GLU A 70 17.69 -29.29 -8.15
C GLU A 70 16.19 -29.49 -8.39
N GLU A 71 15.56 -30.45 -7.73
CA GLU A 71 14.11 -30.67 -7.82
C GLU A 71 13.33 -29.50 -7.21
N ILE A 72 13.79 -28.98 -6.07
CA ILE A 72 13.24 -27.77 -5.44
C ILE A 72 13.36 -26.57 -6.40
N ALA A 73 14.53 -26.36 -7.02
CA ALA A 73 14.73 -25.25 -7.96
C ALA A 73 13.81 -25.35 -9.19
N ARG A 74 13.64 -26.57 -9.73
CA ARG A 74 12.69 -26.82 -10.85
C ARG A 74 11.24 -26.54 -10.45
N TYR A 75 10.84 -26.99 -9.25
CA TYR A 75 9.50 -26.76 -8.75
C TYR A 75 9.25 -25.28 -8.47
N HIS A 76 10.21 -24.57 -7.88
CA HIS A 76 10.18 -23.12 -7.69
C HIS A 76 9.91 -22.39 -9.02
N ALA A 77 10.68 -22.71 -10.07
CA ALA A 77 10.50 -22.10 -11.38
C ALA A 77 9.12 -22.44 -12.00
N LYS A 78 8.65 -23.70 -11.83
CA LYS A 78 7.33 -24.13 -12.32
C LYS A 78 6.18 -23.38 -11.64
N MET A 79 6.26 -23.19 -10.32
CA MET A 79 5.21 -22.54 -9.53
C MET A 79 5.27 -21.02 -9.57
N GLY A 80 6.43 -20.47 -9.97
CA GLY A 80 6.66 -19.02 -10.03
C GLY A 80 6.57 -18.35 -8.67
N PHE A 81 7.09 -18.96 -7.62
CA PHE A 81 7.12 -18.37 -6.28
C PHE A 81 7.89 -17.06 -6.23
N ALA A 82 7.47 -16.14 -5.35
CA ALA A 82 8.18 -14.89 -5.06
C ALA A 82 9.34 -15.11 -4.07
N MET A 83 9.19 -16.04 -3.12
CA MET A 83 10.27 -16.45 -2.23
C MET A 83 11.45 -17.04 -3.00
N SER A 84 12.66 -16.99 -2.42
CA SER A 84 13.86 -17.55 -3.05
C SER A 84 13.87 -19.09 -3.08
N VAL A 85 14.73 -19.66 -3.92
CA VAL A 85 14.97 -21.11 -3.89
C VAL A 85 15.51 -21.56 -2.52
N ALA A 86 16.32 -20.74 -1.86
CA ALA A 86 16.83 -21.01 -0.51
C ALA A 86 15.70 -21.06 0.53
N ASP A 87 14.72 -20.16 0.43
CA ASP A 87 13.52 -20.21 1.29
C ASP A 87 12.71 -21.49 1.06
N LEU A 88 12.55 -21.91 -0.19
CA LEU A 88 11.83 -23.14 -0.49
C LEU A 88 12.58 -24.39 0.01
N VAL A 89 13.92 -24.39 0.00
CA VAL A 89 14.75 -25.42 0.65
C VAL A 89 14.52 -25.41 2.15
N PHE A 90 14.47 -24.22 2.76
CA PHE A 90 14.17 -24.06 4.19
C PHE A 90 12.76 -24.58 4.55
N CYS A 91 11.77 -24.34 3.68
CA CYS A 91 10.43 -24.95 3.81
C CYS A 91 10.50 -26.48 3.78
N ARG A 92 11.24 -27.07 2.81
CA ARG A 92 11.43 -28.52 2.76
C ARG A 92 11.98 -29.07 4.07
N ASP A 93 13.00 -28.43 4.61
CA ASP A 93 13.64 -28.86 5.83
C ASP A 93 12.70 -28.76 7.04
N TYR A 94 11.89 -27.71 7.13
CA TYR A 94 10.82 -27.57 8.14
C TYR A 94 9.78 -28.72 8.02
N PHE A 95 9.25 -28.98 6.83
CA PHE A 95 8.28 -30.06 6.66
C PHE A 95 8.87 -31.44 6.91
N ARG A 96 10.15 -31.66 6.59
CA ARG A 96 10.84 -32.92 6.86
C ARG A 96 11.13 -33.12 8.37
N ASP A 97 11.66 -32.11 9.03
CA ASP A 97 12.26 -32.24 10.36
C ASP A 97 11.24 -31.97 11.48
N THR A 98 10.30 -31.06 11.24
CA THR A 98 9.29 -30.63 12.23
C THR A 98 7.94 -31.28 11.97
N GLU A 99 7.35 -31.04 10.80
CA GLU A 99 6.00 -31.50 10.47
C GLU A 99 5.96 -33.00 10.07
N LYS A 100 7.08 -33.55 9.59
CA LYS A 100 7.25 -34.97 9.17
C LYS A 100 6.21 -35.44 8.14
N ARG A 101 5.85 -34.54 7.25
CA ARG A 101 4.85 -34.78 6.18
C ARG A 101 5.13 -33.90 4.97
N ASP A 102 4.62 -34.29 3.83
CA ASP A 102 4.61 -33.44 2.65
C ASP A 102 3.61 -32.27 2.81
N PRO A 103 3.95 -31.06 2.33
CA PRO A 103 3.05 -29.92 2.36
C PRO A 103 1.90 -30.03 1.36
N ALA A 104 0.79 -29.37 1.66
CA ALA A 104 -0.20 -29.03 0.65
C ALA A 104 0.31 -27.89 -0.24
N VAL A 105 -0.17 -27.81 -1.48
CA VAL A 105 0.14 -26.68 -2.38
C VAL A 105 -0.25 -25.36 -1.74
N THR A 106 -1.38 -25.32 -1.03
CA THR A 106 -1.85 -24.13 -0.31
C THR A 106 -0.87 -23.68 0.77
N GLU A 107 -0.25 -24.59 1.53
CA GLU A 107 0.75 -24.24 2.54
C GLU A 107 1.94 -23.51 1.94
N LEU A 108 2.47 -24.01 0.81
CA LEU A 108 3.59 -23.36 0.13
C LEU A 108 3.20 -21.99 -0.42
N LYS A 109 1.98 -21.81 -0.94
CA LYS A 109 1.48 -20.52 -1.41
C LYS A 109 1.23 -19.54 -0.27
N VAL A 110 0.75 -20.01 0.88
CA VAL A 110 0.59 -19.18 2.08
C VAL A 110 1.95 -18.71 2.59
N ILE A 111 2.94 -19.59 2.66
CA ILE A 111 4.32 -19.21 3.05
C ILE A 111 4.89 -18.20 2.05
N ASP A 112 4.77 -18.44 0.75
CA ASP A 112 5.22 -17.53 -0.32
C ASP A 112 4.60 -16.13 -0.19
N THR A 113 3.32 -16.07 0.18
CA THR A 113 2.60 -14.83 0.45
C THR A 113 3.13 -14.12 1.71
N TYR A 114 3.26 -14.85 2.82
CA TYR A 114 3.80 -14.31 4.07
C TYR A 114 5.21 -13.78 3.93
N TRP A 115 6.07 -14.46 3.16
CA TRP A 115 7.47 -14.11 2.98
C TRP A 115 7.72 -13.27 1.73
N SER A 116 6.66 -12.86 1.04
CA SER A 116 6.80 -11.93 -0.08
C SER A 116 7.37 -10.58 0.40
N ASP A 117 8.10 -9.90 -0.46
CA ASP A 117 8.68 -8.60 -0.13
C ASP A 117 7.60 -7.58 0.27
N HIS A 118 6.43 -7.68 -0.37
CA HIS A 118 5.29 -6.82 -0.07
C HIS A 118 4.74 -6.99 1.36
N CYS A 119 4.67 -8.23 1.89
CA CYS A 119 4.10 -8.50 3.23
C CYS A 119 5.14 -8.37 4.34
N ARG A 120 6.39 -8.75 4.09
CA ARG A 120 7.42 -8.85 5.14
C ARG A 120 8.63 -7.96 4.94
N HIS A 121 8.64 -7.12 3.88
CA HIS A 121 9.73 -6.19 3.61
C HIS A 121 11.10 -6.87 3.57
N THR A 122 11.21 -8.03 2.92
CA THR A 122 12.43 -8.86 2.90
C THR A 122 13.63 -8.09 2.36
N THR A 123 13.45 -7.25 1.34
CA THR A 123 14.49 -6.35 0.83
C THR A 123 14.99 -5.40 1.91
N PHE A 124 14.11 -4.77 2.68
CA PHE A 124 14.48 -3.86 3.77
C PHE A 124 15.07 -4.57 4.98
N LEU A 125 14.77 -5.86 5.18
CA LEU A 125 15.33 -6.69 6.25
C LEU A 125 16.64 -7.40 5.86
N THR A 126 17.06 -7.33 4.59
CA THR A 126 18.35 -7.88 4.13
C THR A 126 19.50 -7.26 4.90
N GLN A 127 20.39 -8.11 5.41
CA GLN A 127 21.57 -7.68 6.16
C GLN A 127 22.59 -7.03 5.23
N LEU A 128 22.99 -5.81 5.56
CA LEU A 128 24.07 -5.11 4.88
C LEU A 128 25.40 -5.47 5.54
N ASP A 129 26.17 -6.32 4.89
CA ASP A 129 27.47 -6.76 5.42
C ASP A 129 28.50 -5.62 5.37
N THR A 130 28.42 -4.77 4.36
CA THR A 130 29.29 -3.58 4.20
C THR A 130 28.51 -2.42 3.61
N VAL A 131 28.85 -1.21 4.03
CA VAL A 131 28.41 0.04 3.40
C VAL A 131 29.65 0.86 3.07
N ASP A 132 29.95 0.99 1.77
CA ASP A 132 31.08 1.77 1.27
C ASP A 132 30.60 3.12 0.72
N ILE A 133 31.28 4.20 1.10
CA ILE A 133 30.99 5.56 0.64
C ILE A 133 32.12 6.04 -0.25
N GLU A 134 31.79 6.21 -1.54
CA GLU A 134 32.78 6.65 -2.53
C GLU A 134 33.23 8.09 -2.25
N LYS A 135 34.55 8.30 -2.26
CA LYS A 135 35.16 9.63 -2.01
C LYS A 135 34.84 10.60 -3.14
N GLY A 136 34.47 11.83 -2.76
CA GLY A 136 34.14 12.87 -3.72
C GLY A 136 33.86 14.22 -3.04
N PRO A 137 33.61 15.29 -3.82
CA PRO A 137 33.45 16.63 -3.29
C PRO A 137 32.31 16.80 -2.27
N LEU A 138 31.26 15.97 -2.36
CA LEU A 138 30.09 16.01 -1.46
C LEU A 138 30.03 14.82 -0.52
N ALA A 139 31.03 13.94 -0.52
CA ALA A 139 31.06 12.74 0.31
C ALA A 139 31.02 13.06 1.82
N ARG A 140 31.64 14.18 2.26
CA ARG A 140 31.72 14.55 3.67
C ARG A 140 30.35 14.64 4.35
N ALA A 141 29.31 15.11 3.66
CA ALA A 141 27.97 15.18 4.23
C ALA A 141 27.40 13.76 4.48
N ILE A 142 27.63 12.85 3.54
CA ILE A 142 27.18 11.46 3.63
C ILE A 142 27.96 10.70 4.71
N GLU A 143 29.28 10.91 4.76
CA GLU A 143 30.16 10.35 5.83
C GLU A 143 29.74 10.84 7.22
N SER A 144 29.38 12.12 7.36
CA SER A 144 28.84 12.68 8.61
C SER A 144 27.52 12.00 9.01
N ALA A 145 26.61 11.84 8.08
CA ALA A 145 25.33 11.16 8.31
C ALA A 145 25.52 9.67 8.67
N TRP A 146 26.51 9.02 8.06
CA TRP A 146 26.90 7.66 8.43
C TRP A 146 27.39 7.58 9.88
N LEU A 147 28.22 8.53 10.30
CA LEU A 147 28.66 8.60 11.70
C LEU A 147 27.50 8.87 12.65
N GLU A 148 26.57 9.76 12.28
CA GLU A 148 25.32 9.99 13.03
C GLU A 148 24.51 8.70 13.19
N TYR A 149 24.37 7.91 12.12
CA TYR A 149 23.71 6.62 12.15
C TYR A 149 24.40 5.62 13.11
N VAL A 150 25.73 5.51 13.05
CA VAL A 150 26.49 4.62 13.95
C VAL A 150 26.34 5.05 15.41
N VAL A 151 26.41 6.37 15.67
CA VAL A 151 26.20 6.92 17.02
C VAL A 151 24.77 6.64 17.49
N ALA A 152 23.77 6.85 16.64
CA ALA A 152 22.37 6.58 16.94
C ALA A 152 22.14 5.09 17.30
N ARG A 153 22.76 4.16 16.56
CA ARG A 153 22.72 2.73 16.89
C ARG A 153 23.32 2.45 18.27
N THR A 154 24.48 3.03 18.55
CA THR A 154 25.15 2.87 19.85
C THR A 154 24.26 3.42 20.97
N GLU A 155 23.66 4.59 20.79
CA GLU A 155 22.73 5.18 21.75
C GLU A 155 21.53 4.27 22.02
N VAL A 156 20.91 3.70 20.97
CA VAL A 156 19.68 2.89 21.08
C VAL A 156 19.94 1.48 21.56
N TYR A 157 20.90 0.79 20.95
CA TYR A 157 21.09 -0.66 21.17
C TYR A 157 22.09 -0.99 22.25
N GLN A 158 23.01 -0.05 22.58
CA GLN A 158 24.06 -0.28 23.57
C GLN A 158 24.91 -1.51 23.20
N GLU A 159 24.94 -2.52 24.05
CA GLU A 159 25.72 -3.77 23.84
C GLU A 159 24.93 -4.83 23.01
N ARG A 160 23.63 -4.60 22.77
CA ARG A 160 22.82 -5.56 22.03
C ARG A 160 23.23 -5.55 20.56
N LYS A 161 23.65 -6.69 20.03
CA LYS A 161 23.89 -6.86 18.61
C LYS A 161 22.56 -6.74 17.84
N LYS A 162 22.54 -5.90 16.84
CA LYS A 162 21.43 -5.74 15.88
C LYS A 162 22.03 -5.67 14.48
N ASP A 163 21.47 -6.43 13.55
CA ASP A 163 21.91 -6.42 12.18
C ASP A 163 21.70 -5.04 11.53
N MET A 164 22.58 -4.69 10.64
CA MET A 164 22.48 -3.47 9.85
C MET A 164 21.64 -3.79 8.61
N THR A 165 20.50 -3.11 8.48
CA THR A 165 19.53 -3.31 7.38
C THR A 165 18.98 -1.96 6.96
N LEU A 166 18.36 -1.88 5.79
CA LEU A 166 17.65 -0.65 5.39
C LEU A 166 16.52 -0.32 6.37
N MET A 167 15.82 -1.33 6.91
CA MET A 167 14.79 -1.14 7.93
C MET A 167 15.33 -0.54 9.22
N ASP A 168 16.53 -0.97 9.64
CA ASP A 168 17.20 -0.37 10.79
C ASP A 168 17.53 1.11 10.53
N MET A 169 18.08 1.42 9.35
CA MET A 169 18.37 2.81 8.94
C MET A 169 17.10 3.67 8.89
N ALA A 170 15.98 3.11 8.43
CA ALA A 170 14.69 3.82 8.35
C ALA A 170 14.10 4.13 9.73
N THR A 171 14.27 3.22 10.71
CA THR A 171 13.58 3.31 12.00
C THR A 171 14.43 3.88 13.14
N ILE A 172 15.75 3.96 12.98
CA ILE A 172 16.67 4.36 14.06
C ILE A 172 16.44 5.79 14.53
N GLY A 173 16.08 6.72 13.61
CA GLY A 173 15.80 8.12 13.95
C GLY A 173 14.69 8.26 14.99
N THR A 174 13.59 7.56 14.77
CA THR A 174 12.45 7.53 15.71
C THR A 174 12.83 6.90 17.03
N LYS A 175 13.58 5.80 17.02
CA LYS A 175 14.04 5.13 18.25
C LYS A 175 14.94 6.06 19.11
N VAL A 176 15.81 6.83 18.46
CA VAL A 176 16.65 7.84 19.14
C VAL A 176 15.79 8.95 19.73
N LEU A 177 14.92 9.56 18.92
CA LEU A 177 14.08 10.66 19.38
C LEU A 177 13.11 10.25 20.48
N LYS A 178 12.57 9.02 20.41
CA LYS A 178 11.78 8.42 21.48
C LYS A 178 12.60 8.26 22.77
N LYS A 179 13.80 7.71 22.68
CA LYS A 179 14.70 7.54 23.84
C LYS A 179 15.04 8.89 24.49
N ARG A 180 15.10 9.95 23.70
CA ARG A 180 15.32 11.33 24.17
C ARG A 180 14.05 12.01 24.69
N GLY A 181 12.89 11.34 24.70
CA GLY A 181 11.62 11.87 25.19
C GLY A 181 10.96 12.90 24.25
N LEU A 182 11.33 12.91 22.94
CA LEU A 182 10.85 13.89 21.97
C LEU A 182 9.63 13.39 21.16
N VAL A 183 9.07 12.23 21.51
CA VAL A 183 7.90 11.63 20.85
C VAL A 183 6.88 11.18 21.91
N PRO A 184 6.42 12.08 22.80
CA PRO A 184 5.54 11.70 23.91
C PRO A 184 4.10 11.40 23.46
N ASP A 185 3.74 11.80 22.26
CA ASP A 185 2.42 11.66 21.64
C ASP A 185 2.28 10.37 20.81
N LEU A 186 3.33 9.55 20.72
CA LEU A 186 3.27 8.30 19.97
C LEU A 186 2.35 7.31 20.67
N ASP A 187 1.31 6.89 19.95
CA ASP A 187 0.42 5.85 20.37
C ASP A 187 0.97 4.47 19.97
N GLU A 188 1.52 3.76 20.95
CA GLU A 188 2.18 2.46 20.74
C GLU A 188 1.22 1.31 20.91
N SER A 189 1.14 0.44 19.91
CA SER A 189 0.37 -0.79 19.96
C SER A 189 0.95 -1.86 19.05
N GLU A 190 0.40 -3.07 19.15
CA GLU A 190 0.68 -4.16 18.21
C GLU A 190 -0.10 -4.00 16.88
N GLU A 191 -1.04 -3.07 16.80
CA GLU A 191 -1.75 -2.69 15.57
C GLU A 191 -0.94 -1.59 14.87
N ILE A 192 -0.16 -1.96 13.86
CA ILE A 192 0.84 -1.09 13.22
C ILE A 192 0.49 -0.71 11.78
N ASN A 193 -0.74 -0.97 11.34
CA ASN A 193 -1.15 -0.74 9.94
C ASN A 193 -1.09 0.74 9.55
N ALA A 194 -1.30 1.66 10.50
CA ALA A 194 -1.19 3.10 10.30
C ALA A 194 -0.34 3.76 11.39
N CYS A 195 0.26 4.91 11.07
CA CYS A 195 0.86 5.79 12.08
C CYS A 195 -0.23 6.30 13.02
N SER A 196 0.02 6.33 14.33
CA SER A 196 -0.96 6.78 15.33
C SER A 196 -0.33 7.68 16.38
N ILE A 197 -0.98 8.81 16.65
CA ILE A 197 -0.57 9.78 17.67
C ILE A 197 -1.76 10.22 18.52
N GLU A 198 -1.49 10.55 19.77
CA GLU A 198 -2.46 11.13 20.68
C GLU A 198 -2.53 12.65 20.51
N VAL A 199 -3.74 13.17 20.32
CA VAL A 199 -3.98 14.60 20.09
C VAL A 199 -5.08 15.09 21.02
N PRO A 200 -4.86 16.22 21.76
CA PRO A 200 -5.93 16.88 22.48
C PRO A 200 -6.86 17.60 21.49
N VAL A 201 -8.15 17.32 21.57
CA VAL A 201 -9.19 17.92 20.72
C VAL A 201 -10.12 18.74 21.61
N GLU A 202 -10.23 20.04 21.32
CA GLU A 202 -11.15 20.93 22.01
C GLU A 202 -12.54 20.85 21.38
N ILE A 203 -13.55 20.41 22.15
CA ILE A 203 -14.94 20.28 21.71
C ILE A 203 -15.83 21.05 22.67
N ASP A 204 -16.49 22.11 22.21
CA ASP A 204 -17.36 22.97 23.02
C ASP A 204 -16.71 23.40 24.35
N GLY A 205 -15.40 23.70 24.32
CA GLY A 205 -14.63 24.13 25.50
C GLY A 205 -14.21 23.01 26.45
N LYS A 206 -14.35 21.75 26.04
CA LYS A 206 -13.84 20.57 26.76
C LYS A 206 -12.74 19.89 25.93
N THR A 207 -11.68 19.45 26.58
CA THR A 207 -10.60 18.69 25.94
C THR A 207 -10.87 17.20 26.02
N GLU A 208 -10.87 16.52 24.87
CA GLU A 208 -10.87 15.06 24.75
C GLU A 208 -9.57 14.58 24.13
N THR A 209 -9.11 13.39 24.51
CA THR A 209 -7.96 12.75 23.83
C THR A 209 -8.44 11.91 22.66
N TRP A 210 -7.93 12.23 21.49
CA TRP A 210 -8.21 11.51 20.25
C TRP A 210 -6.94 10.85 19.71
N LEU A 211 -7.12 9.77 18.96
CA LEU A 211 -6.08 9.19 18.13
C LEU A 211 -6.23 9.75 16.72
N VAL A 212 -5.16 10.37 16.23
CA VAL A 212 -5.04 10.78 14.83
C VAL A 212 -4.14 9.76 14.14
N GLN A 213 -4.67 9.14 13.10
CA GLN A 213 -3.98 8.11 12.34
C GLN A 213 -3.80 8.56 10.90
N PHE A 214 -2.63 8.30 10.35
CA PHE A 214 -2.32 8.61 8.96
C PHE A 214 -1.52 7.49 8.31
N LYS A 215 -1.75 7.31 7.01
CA LYS A 215 -1.13 6.26 6.20
C LYS A 215 -0.87 6.80 4.80
N ASN A 216 0.25 6.39 4.23
CA ASN A 216 0.46 6.40 2.80
C ASN A 216 0.50 4.96 2.31
N GLU A 217 -0.13 4.69 1.18
CA GLU A 217 -0.16 3.39 0.53
C GLU A 217 0.22 3.53 -0.93
N THR A 218 0.87 2.51 -1.49
CA THR A 218 1.21 2.44 -2.91
C THR A 218 0.50 1.29 -3.58
N HIS A 219 0.09 1.50 -4.82
CA HIS A 219 -0.58 0.47 -5.63
C HIS A 219 -0.07 0.49 -7.07
N ASN A 220 1.26 0.36 -7.20
CA ASN A 220 1.98 0.57 -8.45
C ASN A 220 1.67 -0.51 -9.49
N HIS A 221 1.87 -1.79 -9.13
CA HIS A 221 1.69 -2.93 -10.03
C HIS A 221 0.24 -3.06 -10.56
N PRO A 222 -0.80 -3.04 -9.73
CA PRO A 222 -2.18 -3.10 -10.22
C PRO A 222 -2.56 -1.92 -11.12
N THR A 223 -2.05 -0.70 -10.82
CA THR A 223 -2.35 0.50 -11.62
C THR A 223 -1.71 0.46 -13.01
N GLU A 224 -0.57 -0.20 -13.17
CA GLU A 224 0.05 -0.43 -14.49
C GLU A 224 -0.77 -1.39 -15.36
N ILE A 225 -1.46 -2.36 -14.76
CA ILE A 225 -2.20 -3.41 -15.45
C ILE A 225 -3.63 -2.96 -15.74
N GLU A 226 -4.32 -2.45 -14.73
CA GLU A 226 -5.68 -1.92 -14.83
C GLU A 226 -5.78 -0.59 -14.04
N PRO A 227 -5.53 0.55 -14.72
CA PRO A 227 -5.32 1.82 -14.07
C PRO A 227 -6.48 2.32 -13.22
N PHE A 228 -7.73 2.05 -13.62
CA PHE A 228 -8.90 2.49 -12.90
C PHE A 228 -9.05 1.74 -11.56
N GLY A 229 -9.09 0.42 -11.60
CA GLY A 229 -9.23 -0.40 -10.40
C GLY A 229 -8.01 -0.31 -9.49
N GLY A 230 -6.79 -0.33 -10.07
CA GLY A 230 -5.55 -0.21 -9.30
C GLY A 230 -5.48 1.09 -8.49
N ALA A 231 -5.80 2.24 -9.09
CA ALA A 231 -5.79 3.52 -8.38
C ALA A 231 -6.99 3.66 -7.42
N ALA A 232 -8.14 3.09 -7.75
CA ALA A 232 -9.30 3.06 -6.85
C ALA A 232 -8.98 2.30 -5.57
N THR A 233 -8.42 1.10 -5.70
CA THR A 233 -8.08 0.26 -4.55
C THR A 233 -6.85 0.74 -3.78
N CYS A 234 -5.97 1.56 -4.39
CA CYS A 234 -4.93 2.30 -3.69
C CYS A 234 -5.54 3.17 -2.57
N LEU A 235 -6.59 3.93 -2.89
CA LEU A 235 -7.29 4.74 -1.89
C LEU A 235 -8.04 3.85 -0.88
N GLY A 236 -8.71 2.80 -1.35
CA GLY A 236 -9.45 1.87 -0.48
C GLY A 236 -8.55 1.22 0.58
N GLY A 237 -7.38 0.70 0.19
CA GLY A 237 -6.39 0.16 1.11
C GLY A 237 -5.88 1.20 2.11
N ALA A 238 -5.51 2.39 1.60
CA ALA A 238 -5.07 3.49 2.47
C ALA A 238 -6.12 3.88 3.53
N ILE A 239 -7.42 3.78 3.23
CA ILE A 239 -8.50 4.06 4.18
C ILE A 239 -8.62 2.95 5.23
N ARG A 240 -8.53 1.69 4.83
CA ARG A 240 -8.72 0.55 5.75
C ARG A 240 -7.61 0.40 6.78
N ASP A 241 -6.40 0.85 6.49
CA ASP A 241 -5.30 0.83 7.44
C ASP A 241 -5.61 1.64 8.72
N PRO A 242 -5.94 2.95 8.66
CA PRO A 242 -6.41 3.69 9.84
C PRO A 242 -7.71 3.13 10.41
N LEU A 243 -8.59 2.58 9.56
CA LEU A 243 -9.83 1.97 10.01
C LEU A 243 -9.56 0.73 10.88
N SER A 244 -8.47 -0.02 10.62
CA SER A 244 -8.01 -1.10 11.50
C SER A 244 -7.74 -0.58 12.93
N GLY A 245 -7.25 0.65 13.06
CA GLY A 245 -7.12 1.37 14.33
C GLY A 245 -8.40 2.10 14.78
N ARG A 246 -9.57 1.81 14.19
CA ARG A 246 -10.90 2.43 14.44
C ARG A 246 -10.97 3.91 14.07
N ALA A 247 -9.99 4.45 13.34
CA ALA A 247 -10.01 5.84 12.93
C ALA A 247 -10.90 6.05 11.70
N TYR A 248 -11.82 7.00 11.79
CA TYR A 248 -12.63 7.45 10.66
C TYR A 248 -11.78 8.34 9.75
N VAL A 249 -11.55 7.92 8.52
CA VAL A 249 -10.80 8.68 7.52
C VAL A 249 -11.67 9.78 6.95
N TYR A 250 -11.19 11.03 7.01
CA TYR A 250 -11.96 12.21 6.63
C TYR A 250 -11.28 13.08 5.59
N GLN A 251 -9.98 12.88 5.31
CA GLN A 251 -9.28 13.58 4.24
C GLN A 251 -8.21 12.72 3.59
N ALA A 252 -8.05 12.87 2.28
CA ALA A 252 -7.05 12.20 1.47
C ALA A 252 -6.12 13.19 0.77
N MET A 253 -4.92 12.69 0.43
CA MET A 253 -3.93 13.34 -0.43
C MET A 253 -3.51 12.33 -1.49
N ARG A 254 -3.47 12.76 -2.77
CA ARG A 254 -2.93 11.96 -3.85
C ARG A 254 -1.66 12.61 -4.39
N VAL A 255 -0.52 11.94 -4.22
CA VAL A 255 0.76 12.36 -4.78
C VAL A 255 1.32 11.21 -5.61
N THR A 256 1.41 11.39 -6.92
CA THR A 256 1.70 10.31 -7.84
C THR A 256 2.89 10.62 -8.74
N GLY A 257 3.79 9.65 -8.89
CA GLY A 257 4.86 9.68 -9.89
C GLY A 257 4.35 9.11 -11.22
N SER A 258 4.45 9.86 -12.30
CA SER A 258 3.93 9.52 -13.62
C SER A 258 4.96 9.72 -14.73
N GLY A 259 5.01 8.80 -15.67
CA GLY A 259 5.64 9.03 -16.97
C GLY A 259 4.89 10.11 -17.77
N ASN A 260 5.43 10.51 -18.90
CA ASN A 260 4.85 11.55 -19.73
C ASN A 260 3.56 11.09 -20.44
N PRO A 261 2.37 11.61 -20.09
CA PRO A 261 1.10 11.22 -20.73
C PRO A 261 0.98 11.67 -22.19
N LEU A 262 1.89 12.54 -22.65
CA LEU A 262 1.95 12.98 -24.04
C LEU A 262 2.85 12.10 -24.92
N THR A 263 3.44 11.04 -24.34
CA THR A 263 4.21 10.05 -25.12
C THR A 263 3.37 9.50 -26.25
N PRO A 264 3.83 9.53 -27.52
CA PRO A 264 3.12 8.96 -28.65
C PRO A 264 2.83 7.47 -28.44
N PHE A 265 1.73 7.00 -29.03
CA PHE A 265 1.30 5.60 -28.89
C PHE A 265 2.37 4.61 -29.40
N GLU A 266 3.02 4.95 -30.50
CA GLU A 266 4.10 4.18 -31.10
C GLU A 266 5.35 4.03 -30.22
N ASP A 267 5.54 4.93 -29.27
CA ASP A 267 6.66 4.91 -28.32
C ASP A 267 6.30 4.18 -27.01
N THR A 268 5.14 3.54 -26.96
CA THR A 268 4.71 2.75 -25.79
C THR A 268 5.66 1.56 -25.61
N LEU A 269 6.16 1.38 -24.39
CA LEU A 269 7.01 0.23 -24.06
C LEU A 269 6.27 -1.09 -24.29
N ALA A 270 6.98 -2.09 -24.81
CA ALA A 270 6.41 -3.43 -25.03
C ALA A 270 5.85 -4.02 -23.72
N GLY A 271 4.66 -4.61 -23.78
CA GLY A 271 3.97 -5.18 -22.62
C GLY A 271 3.37 -4.15 -21.65
N LYS A 272 3.30 -2.86 -22.04
CA LYS A 272 2.74 -1.77 -21.23
C LYS A 272 1.52 -1.14 -21.90
N LEU A 273 0.67 -0.57 -21.06
CA LEU A 273 -0.38 0.35 -21.54
C LEU A 273 0.23 1.70 -21.91
N PRO A 274 -0.36 2.44 -22.87
CA PRO A 274 0.06 3.81 -23.18
C PRO A 274 0.01 4.72 -21.95
N GLN A 275 1.02 5.58 -21.77
CA GLN A 275 1.12 6.46 -20.59
C GLN A 275 -0.14 7.33 -20.41
N LYS A 276 -0.75 7.80 -21.49
CA LYS A 276 -2.01 8.55 -21.45
C LYS A 276 -3.16 7.72 -20.87
N LYS A 277 -3.27 6.44 -21.26
CA LYS A 277 -4.31 5.53 -20.75
C LYS A 277 -4.14 5.28 -19.26
N ILE A 278 -2.90 5.04 -18.82
CA ILE A 278 -2.57 4.84 -17.40
C ILE A 278 -2.91 6.10 -16.59
N THR A 279 -2.43 7.26 -17.00
CA THR A 279 -2.62 8.52 -16.27
C THR A 279 -4.08 8.92 -16.15
N VAL A 280 -4.84 8.83 -17.24
CA VAL A 280 -6.28 9.18 -17.25
C VAL A 280 -7.08 8.17 -16.44
N GLY A 281 -6.84 6.86 -16.63
CA GLY A 281 -7.54 5.81 -15.92
C GLY A 281 -7.29 5.85 -14.41
N ALA A 282 -6.03 6.04 -14.00
CA ALA A 282 -5.68 6.15 -12.59
C ALA A 282 -6.35 7.36 -11.90
N ALA A 283 -6.32 8.55 -12.55
CA ALA A 283 -7.01 9.72 -12.01
C ALA A 283 -8.54 9.51 -11.89
N GLN A 284 -9.14 8.83 -12.87
CA GLN A 284 -10.56 8.49 -12.84
C GLN A 284 -10.89 7.49 -11.74
N GLY A 285 -10.10 6.45 -11.57
CA GLY A 285 -10.31 5.41 -10.55
C GLY A 285 -10.24 5.98 -9.14
N TYR A 286 -9.16 6.70 -8.83
CA TYR A 286 -8.97 7.30 -7.52
C TYR A 286 -10.07 8.31 -7.17
N SER A 287 -10.35 9.26 -8.10
CA SER A 287 -11.41 10.26 -7.87
C SER A 287 -12.80 9.63 -7.76
N SER A 288 -13.09 8.64 -8.60
CA SER A 288 -14.37 7.92 -8.54
C SER A 288 -14.57 7.24 -7.19
N TYR A 289 -13.53 6.59 -6.65
CA TYR A 289 -13.59 5.93 -5.35
C TYR A 289 -13.83 6.93 -4.22
N GLY A 290 -13.00 7.96 -4.11
CA GLY A 290 -13.12 8.98 -3.06
C GLY A 290 -14.45 9.74 -3.11
N ASN A 291 -14.90 10.13 -4.31
CA ASN A 291 -16.16 10.85 -4.47
C ASN A 291 -17.36 9.99 -4.09
N GLN A 292 -17.36 8.68 -4.41
CA GLN A 292 -18.46 7.77 -4.08
C GLN A 292 -18.58 7.52 -2.57
N ILE A 293 -17.47 7.40 -1.85
CA ILE A 293 -17.52 7.23 -0.40
C ILE A 293 -17.75 8.54 0.36
N GLY A 294 -17.67 9.67 -0.33
CA GLY A 294 -17.77 10.99 0.30
C GLY A 294 -16.54 11.36 1.13
N LEU A 295 -15.35 11.12 0.59
CA LEU A 295 -14.08 11.48 1.18
C LEU A 295 -13.50 12.72 0.49
N SER A 296 -13.19 13.74 1.27
CA SER A 296 -12.53 14.94 0.77
C SER A 296 -11.08 14.64 0.38
N THR A 297 -10.68 14.99 -0.86
CA THR A 297 -9.28 14.95 -1.29
C THR A 297 -8.69 16.36 -1.25
N GLY A 298 -7.92 16.67 -0.21
CA GLY A 298 -7.41 18.01 0.07
C GLY A 298 -6.23 18.45 -0.78
N GLN A 299 -5.50 17.51 -1.39
CA GLN A 299 -4.39 17.79 -2.30
C GLN A 299 -4.24 16.70 -3.35
N VAL A 300 -4.04 17.09 -4.61
CA VAL A 300 -3.81 16.19 -5.74
C VAL A 300 -2.66 16.72 -6.57
N VAL A 301 -1.61 15.90 -6.73
CA VAL A 301 -0.41 16.27 -7.50
C VAL A 301 0.09 15.07 -8.29
N GLU A 302 0.43 15.28 -9.55
CA GLU A 302 1.22 14.34 -10.35
C GLU A 302 2.61 14.91 -10.61
N LEU A 303 3.63 14.15 -10.29
CA LEU A 303 5.04 14.45 -10.52
C LEU A 303 5.50 13.71 -11.76
N TYR A 304 5.74 14.45 -12.84
CA TYR A 304 6.12 13.87 -14.13
C TYR A 304 7.63 13.71 -14.25
N ASP A 305 8.08 12.48 -14.43
CA ASP A 305 9.49 12.14 -14.60
C ASP A 305 9.62 10.86 -15.43
N ASP A 306 10.65 10.81 -16.30
CA ASP A 306 10.90 9.63 -17.14
C ASP A 306 11.19 8.36 -16.34
N GLY A 307 11.66 8.50 -15.10
CA GLY A 307 11.87 7.38 -14.18
C GLY A 307 10.60 6.58 -13.86
N TYR A 308 9.43 7.17 -14.07
CA TYR A 308 8.14 6.52 -13.87
C TYR A 308 7.53 5.90 -15.14
N THR A 309 8.25 5.94 -16.28
CA THR A 309 7.73 5.36 -17.53
C THR A 309 7.61 3.85 -17.47
N ALA A 310 8.58 3.19 -16.83
CA ALA A 310 8.58 1.73 -16.68
C ALA A 310 7.57 1.24 -15.62
N LYS A 311 7.39 2.01 -14.57
CA LYS A 311 6.43 1.71 -13.51
C LYS A 311 5.97 3.00 -12.84
N ARG A 312 4.68 3.25 -12.86
CA ARG A 312 4.06 4.38 -12.17
C ARG A 312 4.17 4.20 -10.66
N MET A 313 4.30 5.29 -9.91
CA MET A 313 4.17 5.29 -8.47
C MET A 313 2.83 5.92 -8.09
N GLU A 314 1.78 5.09 -7.92
CA GLU A 314 0.47 5.55 -7.45
C GLU A 314 0.46 5.56 -5.92
N ILE A 315 0.28 6.74 -5.32
CA ILE A 315 0.26 6.92 -3.87
C ILE A 315 -1.08 7.50 -3.44
N GLY A 316 -1.73 6.83 -2.49
CA GLY A 316 -2.81 7.36 -1.67
C GLY A 316 -2.32 7.64 -0.26
N ALA A 317 -2.50 8.85 0.23
CA ALA A 317 -2.25 9.20 1.62
C ALA A 317 -3.55 9.68 2.26
N VAL A 318 -3.80 9.27 3.49
CA VAL A 318 -5.03 9.61 4.21
C VAL A 318 -4.76 9.98 5.65
N ILE A 319 -5.71 10.70 6.23
CA ILE A 319 -5.73 11.00 7.66
C ILE A 319 -7.11 10.66 8.23
N GLY A 320 -7.11 9.98 9.36
CA GLY A 320 -8.30 9.59 10.10
C GLY A 320 -8.18 9.96 11.57
N ALA A 321 -9.30 9.95 12.27
CA ALA A 321 -9.31 10.22 13.71
C ALA A 321 -10.42 9.45 14.41
N SER A 322 -10.21 9.14 15.69
CA SER A 322 -11.20 8.56 16.59
C SER A 322 -10.98 8.99 18.03
N PRO A 323 -12.03 9.08 18.85
CA PRO A 323 -11.86 9.20 20.30
C PRO A 323 -11.01 8.03 20.82
N LYS A 324 -10.02 8.31 21.66
CA LYS A 324 -9.14 7.27 22.21
C LYS A 324 -9.92 6.21 22.98
N GLU A 325 -11.00 6.60 23.65
CA GLU A 325 -11.87 5.70 24.41
C GLU A 325 -12.59 4.64 23.57
N ASN A 326 -12.71 4.85 22.23
CA ASN A 326 -13.31 3.89 21.31
C ASN A 326 -12.35 2.74 20.95
N VAL A 327 -11.07 2.86 21.27
CA VAL A 327 -10.03 1.93 20.80
C VAL A 327 -9.63 1.01 21.94
N ARG A 328 -10.18 -0.21 21.96
CA ARG A 328 -9.64 -1.30 22.77
C ARG A 328 -8.44 -1.90 22.07
N ARG A 329 -7.42 -2.24 22.85
CA ARG A 329 -6.22 -2.93 22.37
C ARG A 329 -5.91 -4.07 23.31
N GLU A 330 -6.65 -5.15 23.11
CA GLU A 330 -6.53 -6.35 23.93
C GLU A 330 -5.95 -7.47 23.08
N ARG A 331 -5.02 -8.23 23.64
CA ARG A 331 -4.54 -9.44 22.98
C ARG A 331 -5.68 -10.44 22.87
N PRO A 332 -5.90 -11.03 21.68
CA PRO A 332 -6.86 -12.10 21.50
C PRO A 332 -6.57 -13.27 22.44
N GLN A 333 -7.62 -13.89 22.93
CA GLN A 333 -7.55 -15.05 23.83
C GLN A 333 -8.25 -16.25 23.18
N ALA A 334 -7.85 -17.46 23.57
CA ALA A 334 -8.51 -18.68 23.10
C ALA A 334 -10.03 -18.62 23.34
N GLY A 335 -10.80 -18.94 22.32
CA GLY A 335 -12.26 -18.83 22.30
C GLY A 335 -12.79 -17.49 21.76
N ASP A 336 -11.94 -16.49 21.54
CA ASP A 336 -12.36 -15.30 20.79
C ASP A 336 -12.67 -15.68 19.33
N VAL A 337 -13.63 -14.96 18.75
CA VAL A 337 -14.14 -15.24 17.42
C VAL A 337 -13.66 -14.14 16.46
N ILE A 338 -13.21 -14.55 15.29
CA ILE A 338 -12.88 -13.61 14.21
C ILE A 338 -14.05 -13.54 13.24
N VAL A 339 -14.55 -12.32 13.07
CA VAL A 339 -15.64 -12.01 12.15
C VAL A 339 -15.08 -11.28 10.93
N LEU A 340 -15.37 -11.82 9.75
CA LEU A 340 -15.12 -11.17 8.47
C LEU A 340 -16.30 -10.25 8.16
N LEU A 341 -15.98 -8.98 7.91
CA LEU A 341 -16.94 -7.92 7.58
C LEU A 341 -16.81 -7.47 6.14
N GLY A 342 -17.92 -7.12 5.52
CA GLY A 342 -17.98 -6.35 4.30
C GLY A 342 -18.15 -7.16 3.03
N GLY A 343 -17.24 -7.02 2.07
CA GLY A 343 -17.34 -7.64 0.75
C GLY A 343 -17.17 -9.14 0.74
N ARG A 344 -17.57 -9.77 -0.37
CA ARG A 344 -17.39 -11.21 -0.60
C ARG A 344 -16.11 -11.50 -1.38
N THR A 345 -15.59 -12.71 -1.22
CA THR A 345 -14.34 -13.17 -1.85
C THR A 345 -14.56 -13.61 -3.29
N GLY A 346 -13.74 -13.12 -4.20
CA GLY A 346 -13.63 -13.56 -5.59
C GLY A 346 -12.19 -13.95 -5.94
N ARG A 347 -11.88 -14.09 -7.24
CA ARG A 347 -10.51 -14.29 -7.74
C ARG A 347 -9.71 -13.00 -7.85
N ASP A 348 -10.36 -11.87 -7.66
CA ASP A 348 -9.71 -10.57 -7.70
C ASP A 348 -8.68 -10.44 -6.55
N GLY A 349 -7.46 -10.07 -6.91
CA GLY A 349 -6.33 -9.99 -6.00
C GLY A 349 -5.66 -11.33 -5.64
N CYS A 350 -6.03 -12.45 -6.30
CA CYS A 350 -5.32 -13.71 -6.08
C CYS A 350 -3.86 -13.60 -6.54
N GLY A 351 -2.92 -13.67 -5.59
CA GLY A 351 -1.50 -13.53 -5.87
C GLY A 351 -1.03 -12.08 -6.01
N GLY A 352 -1.80 -11.07 -5.61
CA GLY A 352 -1.43 -9.67 -5.69
C GLY A 352 -0.14 -9.33 -4.92
N ALA A 353 0.01 -9.83 -3.70
CA ALA A 353 1.22 -9.64 -2.88
C ALA A 353 2.47 -10.23 -3.55
N THR A 354 2.37 -11.46 -4.06
CA THR A 354 3.48 -12.12 -4.75
C THR A 354 3.75 -11.50 -6.13
N GLY A 355 2.71 -11.06 -6.85
CA GLY A 355 2.81 -10.35 -8.12
C GLY A 355 3.50 -9.00 -7.98
N SER A 356 3.14 -8.23 -6.95
CA SER A 356 3.78 -6.94 -6.64
C SER A 356 5.27 -7.09 -6.32
N SER A 357 5.69 -8.24 -5.81
CA SER A 357 7.08 -8.58 -5.52
C SER A 357 7.88 -9.03 -6.75
N LYS A 358 7.25 -9.18 -7.94
CA LYS A 358 7.89 -9.63 -9.19
C LYS A 358 8.17 -8.48 -10.15
N ALA A 359 9.09 -8.71 -11.11
CA ALA A 359 9.30 -7.78 -12.21
C ALA A 359 8.11 -7.82 -13.18
N HIS A 360 7.70 -6.67 -13.64
CA HIS A 360 6.76 -6.54 -14.75
C HIS A 360 7.48 -6.90 -16.06
N ASP A 361 6.91 -7.82 -16.85
CA ASP A 361 7.42 -8.25 -18.13
C ASP A 361 6.40 -8.03 -19.28
N THR A 362 6.74 -8.47 -20.48
CA THR A 362 5.90 -8.27 -21.67
C THR A 362 4.59 -9.03 -21.65
N SER A 363 4.45 -10.06 -20.78
CA SER A 363 3.24 -10.87 -20.64
C SER A 363 2.36 -10.46 -19.47
N SER A 364 2.81 -9.51 -18.62
CA SER A 364 2.14 -9.18 -17.36
C SER A 364 0.69 -8.71 -17.54
N ILE A 365 0.38 -7.96 -18.61
CA ILE A 365 -1.01 -7.53 -18.88
C ILE A 365 -1.93 -8.74 -19.15
N GLU A 366 -1.41 -9.79 -19.78
CA GLU A 366 -2.18 -10.99 -20.13
C GLU A 366 -2.29 -11.96 -18.96
N THR A 367 -1.27 -12.03 -18.11
CA THR A 367 -1.13 -13.08 -17.09
C THR A 367 -1.52 -12.64 -15.68
N CYS A 368 -1.37 -11.33 -15.35
CA CYS A 368 -1.57 -10.80 -14.02
C CYS A 368 -2.98 -10.23 -13.75
N GLY A 369 -3.95 -10.55 -14.61
CA GLY A 369 -5.32 -10.03 -14.48
C GLY A 369 -6.01 -10.38 -13.17
N ALA A 370 -5.75 -11.56 -12.62
CA ALA A 370 -6.29 -11.98 -11.33
C ALA A 370 -5.64 -11.26 -10.14
N GLU A 371 -4.46 -10.68 -10.31
CA GLU A 371 -3.73 -9.96 -9.26
C GLU A 371 -4.32 -8.57 -8.99
N VAL A 372 -5.16 -8.05 -9.90
CA VAL A 372 -5.79 -6.74 -9.74
C VAL A 372 -7.09 -6.84 -8.95
N GLN A 373 -7.16 -6.12 -7.86
CA GLN A 373 -8.37 -6.03 -7.04
C GLN A 373 -9.43 -5.15 -7.70
N LYS A 374 -10.69 -5.40 -7.37
CA LYS A 374 -11.85 -4.62 -7.83
C LYS A 374 -12.50 -3.91 -6.64
N GLY A 375 -12.45 -2.58 -6.64
CA GLY A 375 -12.98 -1.77 -5.56
C GLY A 375 -14.50 -1.67 -5.53
N ASN A 376 -15.06 -1.56 -4.32
CA ASN A 376 -16.49 -1.32 -4.06
C ASN A 376 -16.66 -0.18 -3.04
N PRO A 377 -16.55 1.09 -3.46
CA PRO A 377 -16.60 2.25 -2.57
C PRO A 377 -17.85 2.29 -1.65
N PRO A 378 -19.07 1.91 -2.10
CA PRO A 378 -20.23 1.86 -1.21
C PRO A 378 -20.06 0.91 -0.02
N THR A 379 -19.39 -0.23 -0.20
CA THR A 379 -19.09 -1.16 0.91
C THR A 379 -18.07 -0.54 1.88
N GLU A 380 -17.04 0.11 1.37
CA GLU A 380 -16.05 0.85 2.18
C GLU A 380 -16.73 1.94 3.03
N ARG A 381 -17.68 2.68 2.46
CA ARG A 381 -18.46 3.69 3.19
C ARG A 381 -19.24 3.09 4.36
N LYS A 382 -19.83 1.93 4.17
CA LYS A 382 -20.56 1.21 5.23
C LYS A 382 -19.62 0.77 6.35
N LEU A 383 -18.44 0.24 6.01
CA LEU A 383 -17.40 -0.12 6.98
C LEU A 383 -17.00 1.09 7.81
N GLN A 384 -16.69 2.24 7.18
CA GLN A 384 -16.36 3.47 7.90
C GLN A 384 -17.46 3.92 8.86
N ARG A 385 -18.74 3.77 8.47
CA ARG A 385 -19.87 4.13 9.33
C ARG A 385 -20.00 3.21 10.52
N LEU A 386 -19.84 1.90 10.33
CA LEU A 386 -19.87 0.93 11.43
C LEU A 386 -18.74 1.21 12.43
N PHE A 387 -17.52 1.42 11.98
CA PHE A 387 -16.37 1.68 12.84
C PHE A 387 -16.45 3.04 13.56
N ARG A 388 -17.23 3.99 13.03
CA ARG A 388 -17.52 5.26 13.69
C ARG A 388 -18.57 5.13 14.79
N ASN A 389 -19.32 4.03 14.82
CA ASN A 389 -20.25 3.72 15.90
C ASN A 389 -19.46 3.34 17.16
N HIS A 390 -19.68 4.07 18.26
CA HIS A 390 -19.00 3.89 19.54
C HIS A 390 -19.15 2.45 20.09
N ASP A 391 -20.38 1.91 20.06
CA ASP A 391 -20.67 0.60 20.62
C ASP A 391 -19.99 -0.51 19.80
N ALA A 392 -20.04 -0.42 18.48
CA ALA A 392 -19.35 -1.36 17.58
C ALA A 392 -17.82 -1.30 17.76
N ALA A 393 -17.24 -0.11 17.76
CA ALA A 393 -15.80 0.08 17.88
C ALA A 393 -15.23 -0.51 19.18
N ARG A 394 -15.94 -0.36 20.29
CA ARG A 394 -15.53 -0.87 21.62
C ARG A 394 -15.64 -2.38 21.78
N MET A 395 -16.42 -3.07 20.96
CA MET A 395 -16.44 -4.54 20.95
C MET A 395 -15.19 -5.13 20.33
N ILE A 396 -14.51 -4.40 19.46
CA ILE A 396 -13.35 -4.88 18.70
C ILE A 396 -12.11 -4.89 19.59
N LYS A 397 -11.56 -6.07 19.86
CA LYS A 397 -10.30 -6.25 20.60
C LYS A 397 -9.08 -5.94 19.72
N ARG A 398 -9.08 -6.46 18.49
CA ARG A 398 -8.05 -6.27 17.47
C ARG A 398 -8.67 -6.32 16.09
N CYS A 399 -8.10 -5.62 15.14
CA CYS A 399 -8.62 -5.56 13.78
C CYS A 399 -7.50 -5.52 12.75
N ASN A 400 -7.75 -6.08 11.58
CA ASN A 400 -6.89 -5.97 10.41
C ASN A 400 -7.73 -5.78 9.16
N ASP A 401 -7.16 -5.14 8.13
CA ASP A 401 -7.79 -5.02 6.81
C ASP A 401 -7.46 -6.23 5.92
N PHE A 402 -8.23 -6.43 4.87
CA PHE A 402 -7.91 -7.37 3.82
C PHE A 402 -7.17 -6.66 2.69
N GLY A 403 -5.89 -6.44 2.94
CA GLY A 403 -4.93 -6.04 1.92
C GLY A 403 -4.20 -7.24 1.34
N ALA A 404 -2.88 -7.12 1.22
CA ALA A 404 -2.00 -8.16 0.72
C ALA A 404 -2.18 -9.50 1.45
N GLY A 405 -2.27 -10.58 0.69
CA GLY A 405 -2.35 -11.95 1.21
C GLY A 405 -3.73 -12.43 1.63
N GLY A 406 -4.77 -11.59 1.55
CA GLY A 406 -6.15 -12.01 1.80
C GLY A 406 -6.39 -12.64 3.18
N VAL A 407 -7.18 -13.72 3.24
CA VAL A 407 -7.55 -14.39 4.52
C VAL A 407 -6.31 -14.83 5.29
N CYS A 408 -5.30 -15.39 4.63
CA CYS A 408 -4.14 -15.94 5.32
C CYS A 408 -3.33 -14.89 6.08
N VAL A 409 -3.23 -13.67 5.58
CA VAL A 409 -2.52 -12.57 6.25
C VAL A 409 -3.47 -11.76 7.12
N ALA A 410 -4.58 -11.28 6.60
CA ALA A 410 -5.52 -10.41 7.33
C ALA A 410 -6.04 -11.06 8.62
N ILE A 411 -6.40 -12.32 8.58
CA ILE A 411 -6.82 -13.09 9.77
C ILE A 411 -5.60 -13.66 10.47
N GLY A 412 -4.63 -14.21 9.69
CA GLY A 412 -3.49 -14.90 10.23
C GLY A 412 -2.59 -14.06 11.15
N GLU A 413 -2.59 -12.75 11.04
CA GLU A 413 -1.81 -11.83 11.88
C GLU A 413 -2.54 -11.39 13.16
N LEU A 414 -3.82 -11.73 13.32
CA LEU A 414 -4.59 -11.29 14.47
C LEU A 414 -4.23 -12.01 15.76
N ALA A 415 -3.83 -13.29 15.68
CA ALA A 415 -3.42 -14.09 16.84
C ALA A 415 -2.41 -15.17 16.46
N ASP A 416 -1.65 -15.65 17.43
CA ASP A 416 -0.62 -16.68 17.22
C ASP A 416 -1.22 -18.03 16.86
N GLY A 417 -2.34 -18.41 17.48
CA GLY A 417 -3.06 -19.64 17.25
C GLY A 417 -4.44 -19.38 16.63
N LEU A 418 -4.73 -20.01 15.49
CA LEU A 418 -5.96 -19.77 14.72
C LEU A 418 -6.47 -21.05 14.06
N ASP A 419 -7.79 -21.25 14.14
CA ASP A 419 -8.54 -22.27 13.37
C ASP A 419 -9.52 -21.55 12.44
N ILE A 420 -9.19 -21.48 11.15
CA ILE A 420 -9.93 -20.75 10.11
C ILE A 420 -10.76 -21.72 9.29
N ASP A 421 -12.06 -21.46 9.18
CA ASP A 421 -12.99 -22.19 8.30
C ASP A 421 -13.17 -21.44 6.98
N LEU A 422 -12.50 -21.91 5.93
CA LEU A 422 -12.61 -21.33 4.59
C LEU A 422 -13.97 -21.62 3.93
N ASP A 423 -14.70 -22.61 4.37
CA ASP A 423 -16.06 -22.87 3.87
C ASP A 423 -17.05 -21.78 4.34
N ALA A 424 -16.79 -21.17 5.51
CA ALA A 424 -17.57 -20.08 6.04
C ALA A 424 -17.30 -18.73 5.36
N VAL A 425 -16.17 -18.60 4.63
CA VAL A 425 -15.81 -17.35 3.95
C VAL A 425 -16.82 -17.01 2.85
N PRO A 426 -17.49 -15.84 2.90
CA PRO A 426 -18.48 -15.44 1.90
C PRO A 426 -17.85 -15.30 0.52
N LYS A 427 -18.51 -15.88 -0.50
CA LYS A 427 -18.02 -15.92 -1.89
C LYS A 427 -18.89 -15.07 -2.81
N LYS A 428 -18.27 -14.39 -3.79
CA LYS A 428 -18.94 -13.66 -4.87
C LYS A 428 -19.66 -14.62 -5.83
N TYR A 429 -19.09 -15.81 -6.04
CA TYR A 429 -19.57 -16.85 -6.93
C TYR A 429 -18.98 -18.22 -6.55
N ASP A 430 -19.57 -19.28 -7.06
CA ASP A 430 -19.06 -20.65 -6.86
C ASP A 430 -17.81 -20.92 -7.72
N GLY A 431 -17.08 -21.98 -7.40
CA GLY A 431 -15.92 -22.43 -8.17
C GLY A 431 -14.57 -21.93 -7.66
N LEU A 432 -14.52 -21.24 -6.51
CA LEU A 432 -13.28 -20.94 -5.80
C LEU A 432 -12.79 -22.15 -5.04
N ASP A 433 -11.49 -22.47 -5.18
CA ASP A 433 -10.85 -23.50 -4.37
C ASP A 433 -10.35 -22.97 -3.01
N GLY A 434 -9.89 -23.88 -2.15
CA GLY A 434 -9.40 -23.51 -0.82
C GLY A 434 -8.17 -22.60 -0.85
N THR A 435 -7.30 -22.72 -1.86
CA THR A 435 -6.13 -21.86 -2.03
C THR A 435 -6.55 -20.46 -2.44
N GLU A 436 -7.45 -20.34 -3.43
CA GLU A 436 -7.98 -19.05 -3.86
C GLU A 436 -8.69 -18.33 -2.71
N LEU A 437 -9.45 -19.05 -1.87
CA LEU A 437 -10.10 -18.48 -0.67
C LEU A 437 -9.08 -18.00 0.36
N ALA A 438 -7.97 -18.72 0.53
CA ALA A 438 -6.94 -18.38 1.51
C ALA A 438 -6.15 -17.11 1.13
N ILE A 439 -5.86 -16.90 -0.17
CA ILE A 439 -4.92 -15.85 -0.62
C ILE A 439 -5.58 -14.72 -1.43
N SER A 440 -6.90 -14.76 -1.69
CA SER A 440 -7.59 -13.69 -2.43
C SER A 440 -7.63 -12.39 -1.64
N GLU A 441 -7.20 -11.31 -2.28
CA GLU A 441 -7.16 -9.95 -1.75
C GLU A 441 -8.40 -9.13 -2.12
N SER A 442 -9.56 -9.77 -2.32
CA SER A 442 -10.81 -9.04 -2.57
C SER A 442 -10.99 -7.93 -1.53
N GLN A 443 -11.18 -6.72 -2.00
CA GLN A 443 -11.15 -5.50 -1.21
C GLN A 443 -12.45 -5.26 -0.40
N GLU A 444 -12.44 -4.20 0.40
CA GLU A 444 -13.55 -3.76 1.27
C GLU A 444 -14.00 -4.83 2.25
N ARG A 445 -13.02 -5.52 2.83
CA ARG A 445 -13.21 -6.49 3.91
C ARG A 445 -12.38 -6.09 5.12
N MET A 446 -12.89 -6.38 6.31
CA MET A 446 -12.16 -6.21 7.58
C MET A 446 -12.27 -7.49 8.39
N ALA A 447 -11.23 -7.85 9.11
CA ALA A 447 -11.24 -8.93 10.09
C ALA A 447 -11.21 -8.33 11.50
N VAL A 448 -12.20 -8.65 12.33
CA VAL A 448 -12.30 -8.15 13.70
C VAL A 448 -12.31 -9.30 14.70
N VAL A 449 -11.55 -9.15 15.77
CA VAL A 449 -11.55 -10.08 16.90
C VAL A 449 -12.54 -9.60 17.94
N LEU A 450 -13.49 -10.45 18.27
CA LEU A 450 -14.54 -10.19 19.24
C LEU A 450 -14.52 -11.25 20.36
N ALA A 451 -14.92 -10.88 21.56
CA ALA A 451 -15.30 -11.88 22.56
C ALA A 451 -16.53 -12.65 22.07
N ALA A 452 -16.61 -13.96 22.33
CA ALA A 452 -17.66 -14.82 21.78
C ALA A 452 -19.09 -14.30 22.12
N GLN A 453 -19.28 -13.70 23.31
CA GLN A 453 -20.57 -13.13 23.73
C GLN A 453 -20.96 -11.85 22.98
N ASP A 454 -20.01 -11.14 22.34
CA ASP A 454 -20.27 -9.86 21.68
C ASP A 454 -20.60 -10.05 20.18
N VAL A 455 -20.42 -11.25 19.63
CA VAL A 455 -20.58 -11.55 18.19
C VAL A 455 -21.99 -11.23 17.69
N GLU A 456 -23.02 -11.64 18.41
CA GLU A 456 -24.41 -11.41 18.00
C GLU A 456 -24.76 -9.92 17.98
N ALA A 457 -24.39 -9.18 19.03
CA ALA A 457 -24.62 -7.74 19.12
C ALA A 457 -23.86 -6.97 18.03
N PHE A 458 -22.61 -7.32 17.78
CA PHE A 458 -21.81 -6.72 16.73
C PHE A 458 -22.38 -6.99 15.33
N THR A 459 -22.82 -8.22 15.07
CA THR A 459 -23.45 -8.61 13.80
C THR A 459 -24.75 -7.83 13.56
N ALA A 460 -25.54 -7.57 14.61
CA ALA A 460 -26.73 -6.75 14.51
C ALA A 460 -26.40 -5.30 14.10
N LEU A 461 -25.37 -4.69 14.71
CA LEU A 461 -24.91 -3.34 14.33
C LEU A 461 -24.37 -3.30 12.89
N ALA A 462 -23.67 -4.34 12.45
CA ALA A 462 -23.23 -4.46 11.06
C ALA A 462 -24.42 -4.53 10.09
N ALA A 463 -25.48 -5.26 10.46
CA ALA A 463 -26.69 -5.38 9.65
C ALA A 463 -27.44 -4.04 9.51
N GLU A 464 -27.40 -3.15 10.50
CA GLU A 464 -27.97 -1.79 10.42
C GLU A 464 -27.29 -0.97 9.30
N GLU A 465 -26.00 -1.20 9.06
CA GLU A 465 -25.27 -0.60 7.94
C GLU A 465 -25.37 -1.42 6.63
N ASN A 466 -26.18 -2.47 6.60
CA ASN A 466 -26.26 -3.42 5.47
C ASN A 466 -24.90 -4.06 5.12
N LEU A 467 -24.13 -4.42 6.12
CA LEU A 467 -22.89 -5.18 6.00
C LEU A 467 -23.11 -6.65 6.32
N GLU A 468 -22.50 -7.54 5.55
CA GLU A 468 -22.34 -8.93 5.96
C GLU A 468 -21.27 -9.01 7.06
N ALA A 469 -21.56 -9.79 8.11
CA ALA A 469 -20.65 -10.08 9.21
C ALA A 469 -20.70 -11.59 9.45
N THR A 470 -19.61 -12.29 9.14
CA THR A 470 -19.58 -13.75 9.17
C THR A 470 -18.46 -14.24 10.08
N PRO A 471 -18.73 -15.00 11.14
CA PRO A 471 -17.70 -15.70 11.89
C PRO A 471 -16.96 -16.70 10.99
N VAL A 472 -15.64 -16.57 10.89
CA VAL A 472 -14.81 -17.38 9.97
C VAL A 472 -13.63 -18.05 10.67
N ALA A 473 -13.30 -17.67 11.91
CA ALA A 473 -12.22 -18.27 12.65
C ALA A 473 -12.41 -18.17 14.16
N VAL A 474 -11.68 -19.02 14.88
CA VAL A 474 -11.61 -19.03 16.34
C VAL A 474 -10.15 -19.01 16.78
N VAL A 475 -9.83 -18.18 17.75
CA VAL A 475 -8.51 -18.12 18.37
C VAL A 475 -8.26 -19.36 19.21
N LYS A 476 -7.06 -19.94 19.12
CA LYS A 476 -6.60 -21.13 19.84
C LYS A 476 -5.39 -20.85 20.70
N ASP A 477 -5.16 -21.67 21.72
CA ASP A 477 -3.96 -21.60 22.55
C ASP A 477 -2.71 -22.13 21.80
N GLU A 478 -2.88 -23.15 20.94
CA GLU A 478 -1.77 -23.68 20.15
C GLU A 478 -1.35 -22.68 19.09
N PRO A 479 -0.06 -22.29 19.02
CA PRO A 479 0.43 -21.27 18.11
C PRO A 479 0.62 -21.82 16.68
N TYR A 480 -0.47 -22.21 16.06
CA TYR A 480 -0.55 -22.72 14.68
C TYR A 480 -1.56 -21.92 13.87
N LEU A 481 -1.21 -21.61 12.64
CA LEU A 481 -2.14 -21.15 11.63
C LEU A 481 -2.75 -22.38 10.96
N THR A 482 -4.02 -22.65 11.26
CA THR A 482 -4.75 -23.78 10.69
C THR A 482 -5.90 -23.27 9.82
N MET A 483 -6.01 -23.82 8.60
CA MET A 483 -7.13 -23.54 7.70
C MET A 483 -7.77 -24.84 7.21
N LYS A 484 -9.09 -24.87 7.25
CA LYS A 484 -9.92 -26.02 6.82
C LYS A 484 -10.76 -25.64 5.61
N TRP A 485 -10.88 -26.58 4.69
CA TRP A 485 -11.73 -26.47 3.51
C TRP A 485 -12.32 -27.84 3.17
N ARG A 486 -13.65 -27.88 3.02
CA ARG A 486 -14.43 -29.12 2.83
C ARG A 486 -14.18 -30.18 3.91
N GLY A 487 -13.91 -29.74 5.13
CA GLY A 487 -13.63 -30.60 6.28
C GLY A 487 -12.16 -31.05 6.38
N ASP A 488 -11.34 -30.84 5.34
CA ASP A 488 -9.92 -31.19 5.34
C ASP A 488 -9.05 -30.01 5.79
N THR A 489 -7.99 -30.30 6.56
CA THR A 489 -6.96 -29.32 6.89
C THR A 489 -6.01 -29.15 5.72
N ILE A 490 -6.06 -27.99 5.07
CA ILE A 490 -5.23 -27.65 3.90
C ILE A 490 -4.06 -26.72 4.25
N VAL A 491 -4.06 -26.11 5.45
CA VAL A 491 -2.93 -25.36 6.02
C VAL A 491 -2.80 -25.74 7.49
N SER A 492 -1.58 -26.07 7.91
CA SER A 492 -1.19 -26.25 9.32
C SER A 492 0.27 -25.89 9.45
N LEU A 493 0.54 -24.65 9.89
CA LEU A 493 1.88 -24.06 9.97
C LEU A 493 2.13 -23.49 11.35
N SER A 494 3.27 -23.82 11.95
CA SER A 494 3.62 -23.25 13.25
C SER A 494 3.90 -21.74 13.12
N ARG A 495 3.44 -20.96 14.09
CA ARG A 495 3.71 -19.52 14.16
C ARG A 495 5.20 -19.24 14.18
N ALA A 496 5.95 -20.00 14.97
CA ALA A 496 7.39 -19.87 15.07
C ALA A 496 8.12 -20.03 13.73
N PHE A 497 7.59 -20.87 12.82
CA PHE A 497 8.15 -21.03 11.48
C PHE A 497 7.79 -19.85 10.57
N LEU A 498 6.53 -19.44 10.56
CA LEU A 498 6.10 -18.28 9.76
C LEU A 498 6.87 -17.01 10.13
N ASP A 499 7.12 -16.79 11.42
CA ASP A 499 7.79 -15.59 11.95
C ASP A 499 9.31 -15.58 11.72
N THR A 500 9.89 -16.66 11.18
CA THR A 500 11.30 -16.65 10.74
C THR A 500 11.55 -15.71 9.59
N ASN A 501 10.51 -15.42 8.79
CA ASN A 501 10.59 -14.63 7.54
C ASN A 501 11.55 -15.23 6.49
N GLY A 502 11.76 -16.56 6.50
CA GLY A 502 12.66 -17.25 5.59
C GLY A 502 14.14 -17.16 5.97
N VAL A 503 14.99 -17.39 5.00
CA VAL A 503 16.46 -17.37 5.16
C VAL A 503 16.96 -15.92 5.17
N THR A 504 17.87 -15.60 6.12
CA THR A 504 18.52 -14.29 6.15
C THR A 504 19.22 -14.00 4.83
N GLN A 505 18.86 -12.88 4.22
CA GLN A 505 19.48 -12.40 3.00
C GLN A 505 20.66 -11.47 3.33
N HIS A 506 21.66 -11.43 2.47
CA HIS A 506 22.87 -10.62 2.64
C HIS A 506 23.14 -9.76 1.39
N ALA A 507 23.57 -8.52 1.57
CA ALA A 507 23.93 -7.62 0.51
C ALA A 507 25.10 -6.71 0.91
N GLN A 508 25.67 -6.04 -0.09
CA GLN A 508 26.64 -4.96 0.09
C GLN A 508 26.05 -3.69 -0.48
N ALA A 509 26.27 -2.54 0.14
CA ALA A 509 25.87 -1.24 -0.36
C ALA A 509 27.09 -0.39 -0.69
N LYS A 510 27.04 0.26 -1.86
CA LYS A 510 28.07 1.23 -2.28
C LYS A 510 27.39 2.54 -2.67
N ILE A 511 27.58 3.56 -1.84
CA ILE A 511 27.04 4.90 -2.07
C ILE A 511 27.96 5.64 -3.02
N ALA A 512 27.47 5.93 -4.22
CA ALA A 512 28.22 6.59 -5.26
C ALA A 512 28.51 8.06 -4.94
N ALA A 513 29.65 8.55 -5.39
CA ALA A 513 30.02 9.96 -5.28
C ALA A 513 29.09 10.86 -6.09
N VAL A 514 28.59 11.92 -5.46
CA VAL A 514 27.74 12.90 -6.11
C VAL A 514 28.57 13.82 -7.01
N ASN A 515 28.18 13.93 -8.27
CA ASN A 515 28.85 14.81 -9.23
C ASN A 515 28.31 16.24 -9.15
N PRO A 516 29.04 17.22 -8.57
CA PRO A 516 28.56 18.58 -8.40
C PRO A 516 28.33 19.33 -9.73
N LYS A 517 28.98 18.89 -10.83
CA LYS A 517 28.80 19.48 -12.17
C LYS A 517 27.45 19.11 -12.81
N LYS A 518 26.81 18.03 -12.31
CA LYS A 518 25.49 17.60 -12.77
C LYS A 518 24.37 18.08 -11.83
N ASN A 519 24.62 19.12 -11.05
CA ASN A 519 23.63 19.68 -10.13
C ASN A 519 22.36 20.08 -10.88
N TYR A 520 21.21 19.58 -10.45
CA TYR A 520 19.93 19.84 -11.09
C TYR A 520 19.55 21.31 -11.12
N ARG A 521 20.01 22.15 -10.14
CA ARG A 521 19.74 23.60 -10.07
C ARG A 521 20.39 24.38 -11.22
N SER A 522 21.47 23.86 -11.78
CA SER A 522 22.16 24.46 -12.94
C SER A 522 21.75 23.85 -14.26
N ALA A 523 20.95 22.77 -14.25
CA ALA A 523 20.47 22.15 -15.45
C ALA A 523 19.39 23.00 -16.12
N VAL A 524 19.63 23.41 -17.34
CA VAL A 524 18.61 24.06 -18.18
C VAL A 524 17.99 22.95 -19.05
N PRO A 525 16.67 22.78 -19.06
CA PRO A 525 16.01 21.84 -19.95
C PRO A 525 16.41 22.09 -21.41
N ALA A 526 16.72 21.01 -22.15
CA ALA A 526 17.23 21.13 -23.52
C ALA A 526 16.28 21.91 -24.43
N GLU A 527 14.98 21.73 -24.23
CA GLU A 527 13.92 22.44 -24.97
C GLU A 527 13.88 23.95 -24.71
N LEU A 528 14.48 24.44 -23.63
CA LEU A 528 14.53 25.86 -23.26
C LEU A 528 15.88 26.51 -23.56
N ALA A 529 16.91 25.70 -23.77
CA ALA A 529 18.26 26.17 -23.96
C ALA A 529 18.39 27.09 -25.20
N GLY A 530 19.07 28.23 -25.06
CA GLY A 530 19.32 29.15 -26.16
C GLY A 530 18.13 30.01 -26.62
N LYS A 531 16.94 29.84 -26.04
CA LYS A 531 15.75 30.61 -26.38
C LYS A 531 15.76 32.02 -25.74
N PRO A 532 15.12 33.01 -26.37
CA PRO A 532 14.88 34.30 -25.74
C PRO A 532 14.09 34.15 -24.43
N LYS A 533 14.47 34.92 -23.39
CA LYS A 533 13.87 34.79 -22.03
C LYS A 533 12.33 34.80 -22.01
N PRO A 534 11.59 35.70 -22.72
CA PRO A 534 10.13 35.68 -22.71
C PRO A 534 9.54 34.41 -23.34
N GLN A 535 10.20 33.87 -24.36
CA GLN A 535 9.80 32.62 -25.01
C GLN A 535 10.08 31.43 -24.09
N ALA A 536 11.29 31.35 -23.52
CA ALA A 536 11.67 30.31 -22.58
C ALA A 536 10.75 30.28 -21.36
N LEU A 537 10.34 31.43 -20.84
CA LEU A 537 9.41 31.52 -19.73
C LEU A 537 8.03 30.94 -20.10
N ARG A 538 7.45 31.33 -21.22
CA ARG A 538 6.15 30.80 -21.69
C ARG A 538 6.19 29.30 -21.91
N GLU A 539 7.24 28.81 -22.55
CA GLU A 539 7.40 27.37 -22.79
C GLU A 539 7.65 26.59 -21.50
N ASN A 540 8.40 27.16 -20.56
CA ASN A 540 8.59 26.55 -19.25
C ASN A 540 7.27 26.40 -18.49
N LEU A 541 6.39 27.42 -18.54
CA LEU A 541 5.05 27.36 -17.91
C LEU A 541 4.13 26.32 -18.55
N ALA A 542 4.40 25.92 -19.79
CA ALA A 542 3.64 24.86 -20.50
C ALA A 542 4.17 23.43 -20.22
N ARG A 543 5.33 23.30 -19.60
CA ARG A 543 5.92 21.98 -19.31
C ARG A 543 5.12 21.27 -18.23
N LEU A 544 4.94 19.94 -18.35
CA LEU A 544 4.21 19.10 -17.41
C LEU A 544 4.66 19.27 -15.93
N PRO A 545 5.96 19.35 -15.60
CA PRO A 545 6.39 19.57 -14.23
C PRO A 545 6.05 20.96 -13.65
N VAL A 546 5.59 21.90 -14.49
CA VAL A 546 5.41 23.32 -14.14
C VAL A 546 3.98 23.81 -14.36
N CYS A 547 3.27 23.27 -15.35
CA CYS A 547 1.93 23.72 -15.73
C CYS A 547 0.91 23.48 -14.60
N SER A 548 -0.16 24.27 -14.60
CA SER A 548 -1.25 24.09 -13.65
C SER A 548 -1.92 22.74 -13.81
N GLN A 549 -2.13 22.04 -12.70
CA GLN A 549 -2.86 20.77 -12.64
C GLN A 549 -4.33 20.95 -12.21
N LYS A 550 -4.87 22.17 -12.31
CA LYS A 550 -6.23 22.48 -11.85
C LYS A 550 -7.28 21.56 -12.48
N GLY A 551 -7.21 21.28 -13.78
CA GLY A 551 -8.14 20.38 -14.45
C GLY A 551 -8.07 18.92 -13.97
N LEU A 552 -6.94 18.48 -13.43
CA LEU A 552 -6.81 17.20 -12.73
C LEU A 552 -7.50 17.27 -11.37
N VAL A 553 -7.18 18.31 -10.58
CA VAL A 553 -7.68 18.48 -9.22
C VAL A 553 -9.21 18.59 -9.17
N GLU A 554 -9.81 19.27 -10.14
CA GLU A 554 -11.28 19.46 -10.22
C GLU A 554 -12.10 18.17 -10.44
N ARG A 555 -11.44 17.02 -10.66
CA ARG A 555 -12.08 15.70 -10.68
C ARG A 555 -12.38 15.16 -9.28
N PHE A 556 -11.70 15.68 -8.26
CA PHE A 556 -11.75 15.21 -6.88
C PHE A 556 -12.61 16.15 -6.06
N ASP A 557 -13.54 15.58 -5.29
CA ASP A 557 -14.26 16.36 -4.29
C ASP A 557 -13.32 16.74 -3.16
N SER A 558 -13.25 18.03 -2.86
CA SER A 558 -12.37 18.56 -1.81
C SER A 558 -13.12 19.22 -0.66
N SER A 559 -14.45 19.24 -0.70
CA SER A 559 -15.29 19.97 0.27
C SER A 559 -16.27 19.07 1.05
N ILE A 560 -16.41 17.82 0.66
CA ILE A 560 -17.35 16.89 1.28
C ILE A 560 -17.07 16.75 2.79
N GLY A 561 -18.14 16.68 3.60
CA GLY A 561 -18.05 16.60 5.05
C GLY A 561 -17.86 17.96 5.73
N ALA A 562 -17.69 19.05 4.97
CA ALA A 562 -17.55 20.43 5.45
C ALA A 562 -16.43 20.68 6.48
N GLY A 563 -15.46 19.75 6.58
CA GLY A 563 -14.31 19.86 7.48
C GLY A 563 -13.10 20.53 6.85
N THR A 564 -13.05 20.69 5.52
CA THR A 564 -11.89 21.24 4.81
C THR A 564 -11.66 22.71 5.17
N VAL A 565 -10.46 23.02 5.66
CA VAL A 565 -10.01 24.37 5.98
C VAL A 565 -9.26 25.00 4.80
N LEU A 566 -8.39 24.23 4.14
CA LEU A 566 -7.67 24.64 2.95
C LEU A 566 -8.16 23.85 1.74
N MET A 567 -8.71 24.56 0.76
CA MET A 567 -9.06 23.97 -0.53
C MET A 567 -7.81 23.78 -1.37
N PRO A 568 -7.76 22.79 -2.28
CA PRO A 568 -6.57 22.54 -3.13
C PRO A 568 -6.14 23.74 -3.97
N TYR A 569 -7.07 24.64 -4.30
CA TYR A 569 -6.84 25.92 -4.93
C TYR A 569 -7.56 27.01 -4.15
N ALA A 570 -6.81 28.02 -3.73
CA ALA A 570 -7.29 29.12 -2.94
C ALA A 570 -7.10 30.48 -3.62
N GLY A 571 -7.16 31.56 -2.84
CA GLY A 571 -7.15 32.93 -3.29
C GLY A 571 -8.51 33.36 -3.87
N LYS A 572 -8.65 34.64 -4.15
CA LYS A 572 -9.91 35.27 -4.64
C LYS A 572 -10.50 34.58 -5.87
N TYR A 573 -9.66 34.07 -6.75
CA TYR A 573 -10.06 33.45 -8.02
C TYR A 573 -9.93 31.92 -8.02
N GLN A 574 -9.56 31.32 -6.89
CA GLN A 574 -9.31 29.87 -6.78
C GLN A 574 -8.33 29.36 -7.87
N LEU A 575 -7.24 30.08 -8.06
CA LEU A 575 -6.21 29.77 -9.05
C LEU A 575 -4.85 29.51 -8.43
N THR A 576 -4.69 29.77 -7.12
CA THR A 576 -3.42 29.57 -6.40
C THR A 576 -3.44 28.16 -5.79
N PRO A 577 -2.55 27.25 -6.22
CA PRO A 577 -2.44 25.93 -5.59
C PRO A 577 -1.93 26.09 -4.15
N GLU A 578 -2.50 25.32 -3.23
CA GLU A 578 -2.05 25.25 -1.85
C GLU A 578 -0.94 24.22 -1.68
N ASP A 579 -0.02 24.49 -0.75
CA ASP A 579 1.14 23.64 -0.52
C ASP A 579 0.88 22.46 0.43
N ALA A 580 -0.25 22.49 1.13
CA ALA A 580 -0.65 21.44 2.07
C ALA A 580 -2.18 21.35 2.15
N MET A 581 -2.68 20.27 2.70
CA MET A 581 -4.09 20.17 3.07
C MET A 581 -4.31 20.41 4.56
N CYS A 582 -5.50 20.91 4.91
CA CYS A 582 -5.90 21.12 6.30
C CYS A 582 -7.40 20.89 6.45
N ALA A 583 -7.78 20.12 7.49
CA ALA A 583 -9.18 19.87 7.82
C ALA A 583 -9.41 19.77 9.32
N ARG A 584 -10.61 20.14 9.77
CA ARG A 584 -11.05 19.95 11.15
C ARG A 584 -11.22 18.46 11.46
N ILE A 585 -10.94 18.08 12.69
CA ILE A 585 -11.23 16.72 13.17
C ILE A 585 -12.74 16.51 13.16
N PRO A 586 -13.24 15.37 12.61
CA PRO A 586 -14.67 15.13 12.39
C PRO A 586 -15.35 14.64 13.68
N VAL A 587 -15.50 15.51 14.66
CA VAL A 587 -16.18 15.18 15.92
C VAL A 587 -17.62 14.72 15.70
N LEU A 588 -18.13 13.82 16.56
CA LEU A 588 -19.47 13.25 16.43
C LEU A 588 -20.57 14.17 16.98
N LYS A 589 -20.23 14.95 18.01
CA LYS A 589 -21.14 15.89 18.69
C LYS A 589 -20.37 17.15 19.01
N GLY A 590 -21.04 18.29 19.00
CA GLY A 590 -20.42 19.57 19.28
C GLY A 590 -19.62 20.12 18.10
N GLU A 591 -18.86 21.16 18.36
CA GLU A 591 -18.01 21.84 17.38
C GLU A 591 -16.57 21.90 17.84
N THR A 592 -15.64 21.85 16.88
CA THR A 592 -14.20 21.97 17.14
C THR A 592 -13.51 22.82 16.10
N ASP A 593 -12.53 23.60 16.55
CA ASP A 593 -11.56 24.27 15.68
C ASP A 593 -10.21 23.54 15.62
N THR A 594 -10.09 22.41 16.35
CA THR A 594 -8.90 21.57 16.25
C THR A 594 -8.86 20.95 14.86
N ALA A 595 -7.76 21.19 14.15
CA ALA A 595 -7.55 20.76 12.77
C ALA A 595 -6.22 20.02 12.63
N THR A 596 -6.16 19.16 11.62
CA THR A 596 -4.93 18.50 11.20
C THR A 596 -4.45 19.08 9.88
N ALA A 597 -3.13 19.10 9.69
CA ALA A 597 -2.51 19.50 8.44
C ALA A 597 -1.56 18.42 7.95
N MET A 598 -1.55 18.17 6.65
CA MET A 598 -0.65 17.22 6.01
C MET A 598 -0.04 17.83 4.74
N SER A 599 1.24 17.55 4.52
CA SER A 599 1.99 17.98 3.34
C SER A 599 2.90 16.85 2.85
N TYR A 600 3.47 17.03 1.69
CA TYR A 600 4.51 16.13 1.16
C TYR A 600 5.74 16.92 0.70
N GLY A 601 6.88 16.24 0.61
CA GLY A 601 8.09 16.78 -0.02
C GLY A 601 8.73 15.73 -0.91
N PHE A 602 9.00 16.08 -2.17
CA PHE A 602 9.75 15.26 -3.10
C PHE A 602 10.09 15.99 -4.39
N ILE A 603 11.35 15.95 -4.78
CA ILE A 603 11.86 16.52 -6.03
C ILE A 603 12.58 15.43 -6.82
N PRO A 604 11.96 14.83 -7.87
CA PRO A 604 12.54 13.72 -8.65
C PRO A 604 13.94 14.00 -9.16
N ALA A 605 14.18 15.17 -9.76
CA ALA A 605 15.46 15.54 -10.32
C ALA A 605 16.59 15.66 -9.26
N LEU A 606 16.26 16.11 -8.06
CA LEU A 606 17.20 16.18 -6.93
C LEU A 606 17.52 14.78 -6.41
N SER A 607 16.51 13.94 -6.23
CA SER A 607 16.68 12.57 -5.75
C SER A 607 17.49 11.72 -6.73
N ARG A 608 17.29 11.91 -8.04
CA ARG A 608 18.08 11.25 -9.09
C ARG A 608 19.54 11.71 -9.11
N TRP A 609 19.79 13.00 -8.88
CA TRP A 609 21.15 13.54 -8.79
C TRP A 609 21.87 13.04 -7.55
N SER A 610 21.19 13.02 -6.41
CA SER A 610 21.72 12.57 -5.12
C SER A 610 20.58 12.09 -4.21
N PRO A 611 20.39 10.78 -4.04
CA PRO A 611 19.37 10.24 -3.14
C PRO A 611 19.48 10.79 -1.71
N PHE A 612 20.71 10.98 -1.20
CA PHE A 612 20.96 11.58 0.11
C PHE A 612 20.36 12.99 0.23
N HIS A 613 20.72 13.88 -0.68
CA HIS A 613 20.19 15.25 -0.67
C HIS A 613 18.70 15.27 -1.00
N GLY A 614 18.24 14.40 -1.91
CA GLY A 614 16.82 14.26 -2.24
C GLY A 614 15.96 13.99 -1.04
N ALA A 615 16.32 13.02 -0.23
CA ALA A 615 15.59 12.68 0.98
C ALA A 615 15.65 13.74 2.08
N ALA A 616 16.84 14.33 2.32
CA ALA A 616 16.98 15.42 3.28
C ALA A 616 16.13 16.64 2.89
N TYR A 617 16.08 16.99 1.61
CA TYR A 617 15.25 18.08 1.10
C TYR A 617 13.76 17.72 1.09
N ALA A 618 13.38 16.46 0.87
CA ALA A 618 12.00 16.02 0.94
C ALA A 618 11.40 16.27 2.34
N VAL A 619 12.14 15.90 3.39
CA VAL A 619 11.74 16.20 4.78
C VAL A 619 11.67 17.73 5.00
N THR A 620 12.68 18.46 4.56
CA THR A 620 12.74 19.93 4.73
C THR A 620 11.59 20.63 3.99
N GLU A 621 11.30 20.23 2.76
CA GLU A 621 10.20 20.77 1.93
C GLU A 621 8.85 20.53 2.60
N SER A 622 8.60 19.30 3.07
CA SER A 622 7.36 18.95 3.76
C SER A 622 7.14 19.85 5.00
N LEU A 623 8.18 20.02 5.83
CA LEU A 623 8.09 20.88 7.02
C LEU A 623 7.92 22.36 6.67
N ALA A 624 8.58 22.83 5.61
CA ALA A 624 8.42 24.22 5.12
C ALA A 624 6.99 24.48 4.65
N LYS A 625 6.38 23.53 3.92
CA LYS A 625 4.97 23.62 3.49
C LYS A 625 4.01 23.69 4.68
N LEU A 626 4.24 22.90 5.74
CA LEU A 626 3.46 23.01 6.97
C LEU A 626 3.63 24.39 7.63
N ALA A 627 4.85 24.92 7.66
CA ALA A 627 5.11 26.23 8.26
C ALA A 627 4.37 27.37 7.54
N VAL A 628 4.36 27.37 6.19
CA VAL A 628 3.73 28.47 5.42
C VAL A 628 2.21 28.49 5.54
N ILE A 629 1.56 27.37 5.82
CA ILE A 629 0.12 27.31 6.10
C ILE A 629 -0.22 27.60 7.57
N GLY A 630 0.77 27.89 8.42
CA GLY A 630 0.59 28.24 9.83
C GLY A 630 0.56 27.05 10.79
N ALA A 631 0.83 25.84 10.33
CA ALA A 631 0.98 24.67 11.20
C ALA A 631 2.32 24.73 11.97
N LYS A 632 2.45 23.97 13.05
CA LYS A 632 3.68 23.84 13.86
C LYS A 632 4.57 22.73 13.28
N PRO A 633 5.54 23.03 12.40
CA PRO A 633 6.25 22.01 11.64
C PRO A 633 7.06 21.04 12.51
N PHE A 634 7.62 21.51 13.62
CA PHE A 634 8.44 20.65 14.50
C PHE A 634 7.64 19.77 15.46
N THR A 635 6.32 19.84 15.43
CA THR A 635 5.42 18.87 16.07
C THR A 635 4.91 17.83 15.09
N ALA A 636 5.32 17.89 13.83
CA ALA A 636 4.90 16.94 12.81
C ALA A 636 5.46 15.53 13.06
N ARG A 637 4.76 14.54 12.51
CA ARG A 637 5.19 13.16 12.43
C ARG A 637 5.23 12.77 10.96
N LEU A 638 6.27 12.08 10.56
CA LEU A 638 6.49 11.73 9.16
C LEU A 638 6.03 10.29 8.89
N THR A 639 5.55 10.07 7.69
CA THR A 639 5.53 8.76 7.03
C THR A 639 6.35 8.86 5.76
N MET A 640 7.16 7.85 5.46
CA MET A 640 8.06 7.87 4.32
C MET A 640 7.59 6.94 3.23
N GLN A 641 7.85 7.32 1.99
CA GLN A 641 7.69 6.47 0.82
C GLN A 641 9.00 6.43 0.06
N GLU A 642 9.41 5.22 -0.34
CA GLU A 642 10.55 5.08 -1.25
C GLU A 642 10.11 4.53 -2.61
N TYR A 643 10.95 4.74 -3.63
CA TYR A 643 10.80 4.19 -4.97
C TYR A 643 12.17 4.10 -5.64
N PHE A 644 12.68 2.87 -5.80
CA PHE A 644 13.96 2.58 -6.43
C PHE A 644 13.83 1.45 -7.46
N GLU A 645 14.80 1.35 -8.38
CA GLU A 645 14.91 0.16 -9.21
C GLU A 645 15.24 -1.08 -8.36
N ARG A 646 14.95 -2.28 -8.89
CA ARG A 646 15.32 -3.53 -8.24
C ARG A 646 16.80 -3.58 -7.91
N LEU A 647 17.11 -3.93 -6.67
CA LEU A 647 18.47 -3.84 -6.13
C LEU A 647 19.36 -4.97 -6.64
N HIS A 648 18.83 -6.20 -6.81
CA HIS A 648 19.58 -7.38 -7.19
C HIS A 648 20.89 -7.50 -6.39
N ASP A 649 21.88 -8.23 -6.89
CA ASP A 649 23.22 -8.34 -6.31
C ASP A 649 24.16 -7.21 -6.76
N GLN A 650 23.64 -5.95 -6.80
CA GLN A 650 24.40 -4.79 -7.29
C GLN A 650 24.61 -3.77 -6.15
N PRO A 651 25.82 -3.69 -5.58
CA PRO A 651 26.11 -2.79 -4.45
C PRO A 651 25.78 -1.32 -4.70
N GLU A 652 25.94 -0.84 -5.94
CA GLU A 652 25.61 0.53 -6.31
C GLU A 652 24.10 0.82 -6.27
N ARG A 653 23.24 -0.19 -6.51
CA ARG A 653 21.80 -0.06 -6.37
C ARG A 653 21.40 -0.03 -4.91
N TRP A 654 21.97 -0.90 -4.06
CA TRP A 654 21.78 -0.88 -2.61
C TRP A 654 22.25 0.42 -1.98
N GLY A 655 23.28 1.04 -2.55
CA GLY A 655 23.77 2.34 -2.08
C GLY A 655 22.78 3.49 -2.24
N LYS A 656 21.80 3.41 -3.15
CA LYS A 656 20.82 4.48 -3.37
C LYS A 656 19.81 4.61 -2.22
N PRO A 657 19.05 3.57 -1.83
CA PRO A 657 18.17 3.64 -0.68
C PRO A 657 18.94 3.88 0.62
N ALA A 658 20.12 3.28 0.79
CA ALA A 658 20.97 3.55 1.96
C ALA A 658 21.34 5.04 2.06
N ALA A 659 21.74 5.69 0.95
CA ALA A 659 22.02 7.11 0.93
C ALA A 659 20.78 7.97 1.23
N ALA A 660 19.62 7.62 0.66
CA ALA A 660 18.36 8.32 0.92
C ALA A 660 17.97 8.23 2.41
N LEU A 661 18.06 7.06 3.02
CA LEU A 661 17.76 6.85 4.43
C LEU A 661 18.71 7.65 5.34
N LEU A 662 20.00 7.74 5.01
CA LEU A 662 20.94 8.60 5.73
C LEU A 662 20.55 10.08 5.63
N GLY A 663 20.14 10.55 4.44
CA GLY A 663 19.67 11.92 4.26
C GLY A 663 18.41 12.22 5.06
N ALA A 664 17.45 11.30 5.05
CA ALA A 664 16.24 11.41 5.85
C ALA A 664 16.53 11.36 7.36
N LEU A 665 17.44 10.50 7.80
CA LEU A 665 17.88 10.41 9.20
C LEU A 665 18.47 11.73 9.70
N THR A 666 19.43 12.29 8.93
CA THR A 666 20.04 13.58 9.28
C THR A 666 18.99 14.68 9.45
N ALA A 667 18.03 14.77 8.53
CA ALA A 667 16.95 15.75 8.63
C ALA A 667 16.04 15.50 9.84
N GLN A 668 15.65 14.26 10.11
CA GLN A 668 14.84 13.90 11.28
C GLN A 668 15.52 14.30 12.60
N LEU A 669 16.80 13.95 12.75
CA LEU A 669 17.55 14.24 13.96
C LEU A 669 17.79 15.76 14.13
N HIS A 670 18.05 16.46 13.02
CA HIS A 670 18.27 17.90 13.04
C HIS A 670 17.02 18.71 13.40
N PHE A 671 15.86 18.31 12.86
CA PHE A 671 14.58 18.97 13.15
C PHE A 671 13.85 18.39 14.38
N ASN A 672 14.31 17.30 14.95
CA ASN A 672 13.63 16.50 15.98
C ASN A 672 12.22 16.04 15.54
N VAL A 673 12.06 15.69 14.28
CA VAL A 673 10.79 15.23 13.69
C VAL A 673 10.92 13.77 13.25
N PRO A 674 10.31 12.82 13.97
CA PRO A 674 10.46 11.40 13.68
C PRO A 674 9.59 10.93 12.53
N ALA A 675 10.07 9.94 11.80
CA ALA A 675 9.27 9.13 10.88
C ALA A 675 8.71 7.92 11.64
N ILE A 676 7.42 7.98 11.95
CA ILE A 676 6.75 6.93 12.75
C ILE A 676 6.08 5.86 11.89
N GLY A 677 6.25 5.92 10.58
CA GLY A 677 5.83 4.92 9.61
C GLY A 677 6.46 5.13 8.25
N GLY A 678 6.11 4.23 7.34
CA GLY A 678 6.60 4.26 5.97
C GLY A 678 6.04 3.13 5.13
N LYS A 679 6.36 3.15 3.84
CA LYS A 679 6.05 2.12 2.86
C LYS A 679 7.20 1.98 1.87
N ASP A 680 7.62 0.78 1.57
CA ASP A 680 8.50 0.44 0.47
C ASP A 680 7.72 0.03 -0.80
N SER A 681 8.35 0.09 -1.96
CA SER A 681 7.72 -0.19 -3.26
C SER A 681 8.60 -0.98 -4.19
#